data_7664e270545298590c05ecef13dc53a3
#
_entry.id   7664e270545298590c05ecef13dc53a3
#
_cell.length_a   1.000
_cell.length_b   1.000
_cell.length_c   1.000
_cell.angle_alpha   90.00
_cell.angle_beta   90.00
_cell.angle_gamma   90.00
#
_symmetry.space_group_name_H-M   'P 1'
#
loop_
_entity.id
_entity.type
_entity.pdbx_description
1 polymer ?
#
loop_
_entity_poly.entity_id
_entity_poly.type
_entity_poly.pdbx_seq_one_letter_code
_entity_poly.pdbx_strand_id
1 'polypeptide(L)'
;MKNKILLFLLLLMSWPMYAVTPKETFEVGKRTFLLNGNPFVVKAAELHYARIPEPYWEHRILMCKALGMNTICLYMFWNYHEQQEGKFDFSGEKNVAKFCKLAQKHGMYIILRPGPYVCAEWEMGGLPWWLLKEKDMKVRSLNPYFMERTEIFMKELGKQLAPLQLANGGNIIMVQVENEFGGYGVDKPYMTAIRDIVCRAGFDKSVLFQCDWDSTFELNALDDLLWTLNFGTGANIDKEFKKLSTVRPDTPLMCSEFWSGWFDHWGRKHETRPAEKMVEGIKDMLDRNISFSLYMTHGGTTFGHWGGANSPTYSAMCSSYDYDAPISEAGWTTPKYYLLQELLGKYRSPEEKECPVPEPFPVIEIPAVELNAAAPLFEQLPDFVQSEQVKPMEDFNQGWGSILYRTTLPATEANTLLRITEAHDWAQIYADGKLLGYLDRRKDDNQVILPQLPEGTQLDIWVEAMGRVNFGSTVHDRKGITEKVELIKPDKQAVTLKNWKVYSIPVDYKFAARKKYSSNSRLEGPAYYKATFNLTKTGDTFIDMSTWGKGMVWVNGHALGRFWEIGPQQTLFLPGCWLKKGKNEIIVLDLKGPSEAVVKGLKTPVLDILREKERKNRQKGDTLDLSQETPVYKGAFAPVAGWQEVKFAQSAQGQYFCLEALSAQDGKTEATLAELE
;
A
#
# COMPACT_ATOMS: atom_id res chain seq x y z
N MET A 1 63.28 -1.87 -75.63
CA MET A 1 63.06 -2.91 -74.62
C MET A 1 62.80 -2.22 -73.31
N LYS A 2 61.52 -2.16 -72.88
CA LYS A 2 61.07 -1.47 -71.65
C LYS A 2 60.35 -2.50 -70.77
N ASN A 3 60.97 -2.83 -69.65
CA ASN A 3 60.40 -3.68 -68.63
C ASN A 3 59.27 -2.94 -67.88
N LYS A 4 58.06 -3.50 -67.87
CA LYS A 4 56.99 -3.04 -67.01
C LYS A 4 56.96 -3.94 -65.76
N ILE A 5 57.29 -3.36 -64.64
CA ILE A 5 57.13 -3.98 -63.31
C ILE A 5 55.68 -3.74 -62.88
N LEU A 6 54.91 -4.88 -62.67
CA LEU A 6 53.55 -4.86 -62.22
C LEU A 6 53.58 -4.95 -60.66
N LEU A 7 53.18 -3.86 -59.97
CA LEU A 7 53.11 -3.80 -58.52
C LEU A 7 51.69 -4.26 -58.13
N PHE A 8 51.58 -5.44 -57.46
CA PHE A 8 50.35 -5.93 -56.86
C PHE A 8 50.21 -5.32 -55.46
N LEU A 9 49.28 -4.35 -55.27
CA LEU A 9 48.87 -3.84 -53.97
C LEU A 9 47.85 -4.85 -53.37
N LEU A 10 48.25 -5.61 -52.37
CA LEU A 10 47.33 -6.35 -51.46
C LEU A 10 46.68 -5.36 -50.51
N LEU A 11 45.44 -4.99 -50.79
CA LEU A 11 44.55 -4.32 -49.86
C LEU A 11 44.07 -5.39 -48.82
N LEU A 12 44.67 -5.44 -47.65
CA LEU A 12 44.12 -6.09 -46.48
C LEU A 12 42.94 -5.27 -45.99
N MET A 13 41.70 -5.68 -46.38
CA MET A 13 40.50 -5.21 -45.70
C MET A 13 40.48 -5.79 -44.29
N SER A 14 40.89 -4.97 -43.33
CA SER A 14 40.62 -5.23 -41.91
C SER A 14 39.14 -4.98 -41.69
N TRP A 15 38.32 -6.01 -41.73
CA TRP A 15 37.00 -5.97 -41.15
C TRP A 15 37.15 -5.77 -39.65
N PRO A 16 36.45 -4.78 -39.06
CA PRO A 16 36.42 -4.71 -37.61
C PRO A 16 35.74 -6.00 -37.13
N MET A 17 36.50 -6.90 -36.52
CA MET A 17 35.94 -7.93 -35.69
C MET A 17 35.21 -7.23 -34.56
N TYR A 18 33.91 -7.05 -34.68
CA TYR A 18 33.07 -6.78 -33.52
C TYR A 18 33.28 -7.98 -32.57
N ALA A 19 34.06 -7.77 -31.52
CA ALA A 19 34.11 -8.70 -30.42
C ALA A 19 32.67 -8.81 -29.88
N VAL A 20 32.04 -9.92 -30.15
CA VAL A 20 30.77 -10.27 -29.51
C VAL A 20 31.12 -10.40 -28.04
N THR A 21 30.80 -9.40 -27.25
CA THR A 21 30.87 -9.50 -25.79
C THR A 21 30.09 -10.73 -25.38
N PRO A 22 30.66 -11.70 -24.68
CA PRO A 22 29.93 -12.85 -24.19
C PRO A 22 28.69 -12.37 -23.45
N LYS A 23 27.52 -12.95 -23.75
CA LYS A 23 26.32 -12.63 -22.98
C LYS A 23 26.52 -13.08 -21.55
N GLU A 24 26.24 -12.20 -20.60
CA GLU A 24 26.26 -12.57 -19.20
C GLU A 24 25.23 -13.66 -18.89
N THR A 25 25.56 -14.53 -17.94
CA THR A 25 24.67 -15.59 -17.46
C THR A 25 24.44 -15.47 -15.97
N PHE A 26 23.22 -15.78 -15.53
CA PHE A 26 22.87 -15.90 -14.10
C PHE A 26 22.11 -17.21 -13.90
N GLU A 27 22.60 -18.06 -13.01
CA GLU A 27 22.13 -19.44 -12.87
C GLU A 27 22.03 -19.84 -11.40
N VAL A 28 21.18 -20.84 -11.15
CA VAL A 28 21.08 -21.51 -9.85
C VAL A 28 22.17 -22.58 -9.79
N GLY A 29 23.21 -22.34 -9.00
CA GLY A 29 24.28 -23.30 -8.72
C GLY A 29 24.01 -24.11 -7.45
N LYS A 30 24.98 -24.95 -7.09
CA LYS A 30 24.91 -25.73 -5.84
C LYS A 30 25.18 -24.82 -4.63
N ARG A 31 24.16 -24.58 -3.82
CA ARG A 31 24.19 -23.73 -2.61
C ARG A 31 24.63 -22.27 -2.85
N THR A 32 24.66 -21.80 -4.08
CA THR A 32 25.01 -20.44 -4.45
C THR A 32 24.42 -20.08 -5.79
N PHE A 33 24.21 -18.81 -6.04
CA PHE A 33 23.97 -18.35 -7.42
C PHE A 33 25.31 -18.25 -8.17
N LEU A 34 25.24 -18.34 -9.47
CA LEU A 34 26.39 -18.18 -10.38
C LEU A 34 26.13 -17.03 -11.35
N LEU A 35 27.05 -16.05 -11.36
CA LEU A 35 27.09 -15.00 -12.36
C LEU A 35 28.31 -15.23 -13.25
N ASN A 36 28.08 -15.47 -14.54
CA ASN A 36 29.14 -15.85 -15.48
C ASN A 36 29.97 -17.04 -14.99
N GLY A 37 29.31 -18.02 -14.36
CA GLY A 37 29.93 -19.22 -13.80
C GLY A 37 30.63 -19.02 -12.44
N ASN A 38 30.72 -17.81 -11.92
CA ASN A 38 31.34 -17.50 -10.63
C ASN A 38 30.31 -17.38 -9.51
N PRO A 39 30.61 -17.81 -8.27
CA PRO A 39 29.72 -17.64 -7.13
C PRO A 39 29.31 -16.16 -6.95
N PHE A 40 28.03 -15.96 -6.74
CA PHE A 40 27.43 -14.61 -6.61
C PHE A 40 26.42 -14.55 -5.48
N VAL A 41 26.60 -13.63 -4.54
CA VAL A 41 25.63 -13.34 -3.48
C VAL A 41 24.81 -12.13 -3.91
N VAL A 42 23.51 -12.32 -4.06
CA VAL A 42 22.57 -11.24 -4.37
C VAL A 42 22.36 -10.38 -3.11
N LYS A 43 22.77 -9.12 -3.19
CA LYS A 43 22.54 -8.07 -2.19
C LYS A 43 21.55 -7.09 -2.81
N ALA A 44 20.25 -7.39 -2.70
CA ALA A 44 19.22 -6.61 -3.36
C ALA A 44 18.65 -5.51 -2.46
N ALA A 45 18.39 -4.37 -3.07
CA ALA A 45 17.68 -3.24 -2.49
C ALA A 45 16.25 -3.19 -3.06
N GLU A 46 15.25 -3.39 -2.20
CA GLU A 46 13.86 -3.17 -2.63
C GLU A 46 13.53 -1.69 -2.62
N LEU A 47 13.11 -1.18 -3.78
CA LEU A 47 12.52 0.14 -3.95
C LEU A 47 11.52 0.15 -5.11
N HIS A 48 10.45 0.93 -4.95
CA HIS A 48 9.33 0.92 -5.87
C HIS A 48 9.32 2.21 -6.71
N TYR A 49 9.57 2.10 -8.02
CA TYR A 49 9.57 3.25 -8.94
C TYR A 49 8.29 4.10 -8.86
N ALA A 50 7.13 3.48 -8.58
CA ALA A 50 5.84 4.16 -8.44
C ALA A 50 5.72 5.04 -7.17
N ARG A 51 6.62 4.87 -6.19
CA ARG A 51 6.71 5.65 -4.96
C ARG A 51 7.80 6.73 -4.99
N ILE A 52 8.45 6.90 -6.14
CA ILE A 52 9.57 7.81 -6.34
C ILE A 52 9.31 8.62 -7.60
N PRO A 53 9.31 9.96 -7.57
CA PRO A 53 9.20 10.77 -8.78
C PRO A 53 10.28 10.40 -9.80
N GLU A 54 9.93 10.34 -11.08
CA GLU A 54 10.85 9.91 -12.14
C GLU A 54 12.21 10.64 -12.10
N PRO A 55 12.29 11.99 -11.91
CA PRO A 55 13.56 12.69 -11.84
C PRO A 55 14.47 12.26 -10.67
N TYR A 56 13.92 11.55 -9.68
CA TYR A 56 14.65 11.09 -8.49
C TYR A 56 15.12 9.63 -8.58
N TRP A 57 14.73 8.88 -9.61
CA TRP A 57 15.07 7.47 -9.75
C TRP A 57 16.57 7.22 -9.74
N GLU A 58 17.33 8.00 -10.54
CA GLU A 58 18.79 7.84 -10.63
C GLU A 58 19.48 8.07 -9.29
N HIS A 59 19.04 9.09 -8.54
CA HIS A 59 19.56 9.35 -7.20
C HIS A 59 19.33 8.17 -6.26
N ARG A 60 18.11 7.61 -6.22
CA ARG A 60 17.78 6.47 -5.35
C ARG A 60 18.53 5.20 -5.73
N ILE A 61 18.71 4.93 -7.02
CA ILE A 61 19.53 3.82 -7.51
C ILE A 61 21.01 3.99 -7.07
N LEU A 62 21.56 5.19 -7.21
CA LEU A 62 22.93 5.49 -6.78
C LEU A 62 23.09 5.40 -5.26
N MET A 63 22.10 5.80 -4.48
CA MET A 63 22.08 5.60 -3.02
C MET A 63 22.20 4.11 -2.66
N CYS A 64 21.43 3.25 -3.34
CA CYS A 64 21.49 1.79 -3.14
C CYS A 64 22.87 1.23 -3.54
N LYS A 65 23.44 1.70 -4.65
CA LYS A 65 24.78 1.30 -5.08
C LYS A 65 25.86 1.74 -4.11
N ALA A 66 25.79 2.98 -3.62
CA ALA A 66 26.72 3.53 -2.62
C ALA A 66 26.63 2.80 -1.28
N LEU A 67 25.44 2.28 -0.95
CA LEU A 67 25.23 1.44 0.23
C LEU A 67 25.99 0.10 0.14
N GLY A 68 26.29 -0.39 -1.08
CA GLY A 68 26.94 -1.67 -1.34
C GLY A 68 26.03 -2.76 -1.88
N MET A 69 24.82 -2.38 -2.33
CA MET A 69 23.91 -3.29 -3.04
C MET A 69 24.38 -3.51 -4.48
N ASN A 70 24.11 -4.69 -5.03
CA ASN A 70 24.44 -5.04 -6.42
C ASN A 70 23.19 -5.27 -7.30
N THR A 71 22.03 -5.30 -6.69
CA THR A 71 20.75 -5.62 -7.34
C THR A 71 19.66 -4.68 -6.83
N ILE A 72 18.74 -4.29 -7.69
CA ILE A 72 17.49 -3.61 -7.33
C ILE A 72 16.34 -4.63 -7.43
N CYS A 73 15.50 -4.70 -6.42
CA CYS A 73 14.28 -5.49 -6.42
C CYS A 73 13.07 -4.55 -6.52
N LEU A 74 12.08 -4.88 -7.32
CA LEU A 74 10.90 -4.04 -7.50
C LEU A 74 9.64 -4.82 -7.84
N TYR A 75 8.51 -4.36 -7.29
CA TYR A 75 7.17 -4.80 -7.64
C TYR A 75 6.61 -4.08 -8.87
N MET A 76 5.75 -4.78 -9.62
CA MET A 76 4.91 -4.23 -10.67
C MET A 76 3.47 -4.11 -10.16
N PHE A 77 2.95 -2.90 -10.11
CA PHE A 77 1.59 -2.67 -9.66
C PHE A 77 0.64 -2.67 -10.86
N TRP A 78 -0.11 -3.75 -11.05
CA TRP A 78 -1.02 -3.89 -12.18
C TRP A 78 -1.99 -2.71 -12.29
N ASN A 79 -2.65 -2.34 -11.17
CA ASN A 79 -3.60 -1.21 -11.13
C ASN A 79 -2.97 0.16 -11.42
N TYR A 80 -1.66 0.32 -11.26
CA TYR A 80 -0.95 1.54 -11.61
C TYR A 80 -0.81 1.71 -13.13
N HIS A 81 -0.62 0.59 -13.83
CA HIS A 81 -0.47 0.55 -15.29
C HIS A 81 -1.79 0.41 -16.04
N GLU A 82 -2.80 -0.24 -15.46
CA GLU A 82 -4.12 -0.45 -16.05
C GLU A 82 -5.22 0.07 -15.12
N GLN A 83 -5.31 1.40 -15.00
CA GLN A 83 -6.31 2.06 -14.15
C GLN A 83 -7.75 1.90 -14.66
N GLN A 84 -7.90 1.70 -15.96
CA GLN A 84 -9.13 1.35 -16.64
C GLN A 84 -8.88 0.10 -17.47
N GLU A 85 -9.81 -0.81 -17.44
CA GLU A 85 -9.71 -2.07 -18.16
C GLU A 85 -9.35 -1.87 -19.64
N GLY A 86 -8.32 -2.57 -20.11
CA GLY A 86 -7.82 -2.53 -21.47
C GLY A 86 -7.00 -1.29 -21.83
N LYS A 87 -6.76 -0.36 -20.88
CA LYS A 87 -5.97 0.85 -21.12
C LYS A 87 -4.67 0.83 -20.32
N PHE A 88 -3.62 0.42 -21.00
CA PHE A 88 -2.28 0.33 -20.42
C PHE A 88 -1.49 1.62 -20.59
N ASP A 89 -0.72 1.99 -19.56
CA ASP A 89 0.15 3.15 -19.58
C ASP A 89 1.51 2.79 -18.96
N PHE A 90 2.57 2.89 -19.77
CA PHE A 90 3.97 2.68 -19.39
C PHE A 90 4.81 3.93 -19.71
N SER A 91 4.21 5.12 -19.68
CA SER A 91 4.87 6.38 -19.98
C SER A 91 5.22 7.18 -18.72
N GLY A 92 6.15 8.16 -18.85
CA GLY A 92 6.54 9.05 -17.75
C GLY A 92 6.92 8.29 -16.47
N GLU A 93 6.32 8.64 -15.35
CA GLU A 93 6.54 7.98 -14.03
C GLU A 93 6.16 6.49 -14.00
N LYS A 94 5.45 6.01 -15.02
CA LYS A 94 5.09 4.59 -15.19
C LYS A 94 6.03 3.82 -16.11
N ASN A 95 7.09 4.46 -16.64
CA ASN A 95 8.03 3.83 -17.56
C ASN A 95 9.06 2.96 -16.81
N VAL A 96 8.63 1.80 -16.37
CA VAL A 96 9.46 0.84 -15.64
C VAL A 96 10.64 0.33 -16.46
N ALA A 97 10.50 0.20 -17.79
CA ALA A 97 11.63 -0.17 -18.66
C ALA A 97 12.75 0.87 -18.61
N LYS A 98 12.41 2.17 -18.53
CA LYS A 98 13.38 3.25 -18.30
C LYS A 98 14.08 3.10 -16.93
N PHE A 99 13.32 2.78 -15.88
CA PHE A 99 13.88 2.53 -14.55
C PHE A 99 14.89 1.38 -14.56
N CYS A 100 14.55 0.24 -15.17
CA CYS A 100 15.44 -0.92 -15.29
C CYS A 100 16.72 -0.60 -16.08
N LYS A 101 16.59 0.12 -17.21
CA LYS A 101 17.74 0.56 -18.00
C LYS A 101 18.63 1.55 -17.24
N LEU A 102 18.04 2.39 -16.40
CA LEU A 102 18.78 3.30 -15.54
C LEU A 102 19.60 2.52 -14.48
N ALA A 103 19.03 1.49 -13.87
CA ALA A 103 19.75 0.58 -13.00
C ALA A 103 20.90 -0.13 -13.75
N GLN A 104 20.67 -0.60 -14.98
CA GLN A 104 21.69 -1.22 -15.84
C GLN A 104 22.84 -0.26 -16.14
N LYS A 105 22.55 0.99 -16.46
CA LYS A 105 23.56 2.05 -16.69
C LYS A 105 24.52 2.18 -15.51
N HIS A 106 24.05 1.94 -14.31
CA HIS A 106 24.86 1.98 -13.09
C HIS A 106 25.37 0.61 -12.65
N GLY A 107 25.27 -0.43 -13.50
CA GLY A 107 25.78 -1.78 -13.22
C GLY A 107 25.01 -2.50 -12.12
N MET A 108 23.72 -2.22 -11.95
CA MET A 108 22.83 -2.90 -11.01
C MET A 108 21.97 -3.93 -11.75
N TYR A 109 21.86 -5.12 -11.19
CA TYR A 109 20.92 -6.13 -11.67
C TYR A 109 19.51 -5.85 -11.18
N ILE A 110 18.53 -6.57 -11.73
CA ILE A 110 17.11 -6.44 -11.38
C ILE A 110 16.52 -7.79 -10.96
N ILE A 111 15.80 -7.77 -9.86
CA ILE A 111 14.81 -8.79 -9.51
C ILE A 111 13.44 -8.17 -9.79
N LEU A 112 12.68 -8.78 -10.69
CA LEU A 112 11.35 -8.33 -11.07
C LEU A 112 10.28 -9.15 -10.35
N ARG A 113 9.30 -8.47 -9.73
CA ARG A 113 8.20 -9.10 -9.01
C ARG A 113 6.86 -8.68 -9.66
N PRO A 114 6.43 -9.35 -10.76
CA PRO A 114 5.33 -8.88 -11.60
C PRO A 114 3.93 -9.17 -11.04
N GLY A 115 3.81 -9.95 -10.01
CA GLY A 115 2.53 -10.35 -9.42
C GLY A 115 1.88 -11.55 -10.12
N PRO A 116 0.53 -11.53 -10.37
CA PRO A 116 -0.39 -10.38 -10.50
C PRO A 116 -0.72 -9.62 -9.20
N TYR A 117 -0.67 -10.28 -8.06
CA TYR A 117 -0.80 -9.70 -6.73
C TYR A 117 0.58 -9.49 -6.12
N VAL A 118 0.78 -8.34 -5.46
CA VAL A 118 2.08 -7.95 -4.92
C VAL A 118 2.05 -7.48 -3.46
N CYS A 119 0.91 -7.40 -2.82
CA CYS A 119 0.75 -6.88 -1.46
C CYS A 119 1.23 -5.43 -1.30
N ALA A 120 2.45 -5.24 -0.85
CA ALA A 120 3.24 -4.00 -0.82
C ALA A 120 2.56 -2.80 -0.15
N GLU A 121 1.58 -3.01 0.74
CA GLU A 121 0.77 -1.96 1.37
C GLU A 121 0.20 -0.97 0.32
N TRP A 122 0.00 -1.50 -0.87
CA TRP A 122 -0.54 -0.80 -2.02
C TRP A 122 -2.01 -1.17 -2.24
N GLU A 123 -2.78 -0.24 -2.75
CA GLU A 123 -4.21 -0.37 -3.06
C GLU A 123 -4.53 -1.74 -3.66
N MET A 124 -5.38 -2.53 -2.99
CA MET A 124 -5.80 -3.89 -3.38
C MET A 124 -4.63 -4.86 -3.68
N GLY A 125 -3.46 -4.65 -3.06
CA GLY A 125 -2.27 -5.46 -3.35
C GLY A 125 -1.80 -5.40 -4.81
N GLY A 126 -2.04 -4.28 -5.49
CA GLY A 126 -1.71 -4.06 -6.88
C GLY A 126 -2.76 -4.52 -7.89
N LEU A 127 -3.80 -5.23 -7.46
CA LEU A 127 -4.88 -5.68 -8.34
C LEU A 127 -5.80 -4.51 -8.74
N PRO A 128 -6.33 -4.48 -9.97
CA PRO A 128 -7.23 -3.42 -10.41
C PRO A 128 -8.62 -3.50 -9.77
N TRP A 129 -9.14 -2.37 -9.30
CA TRP A 129 -10.46 -2.24 -8.72
C TRP A 129 -11.60 -2.70 -9.66
N TRP A 130 -11.44 -2.52 -10.97
CA TRP A 130 -12.46 -2.87 -11.96
C TRP A 130 -12.72 -4.38 -12.07
N LEU A 131 -11.82 -5.24 -11.56
CA LEU A 131 -12.07 -6.66 -11.38
C LEU A 131 -13.28 -6.90 -10.47
N LEU A 132 -13.48 -6.04 -9.44
CA LEU A 132 -14.59 -6.18 -8.48
C LEU A 132 -15.95 -5.75 -9.04
N LYS A 133 -16.04 -5.29 -10.30
CA LYS A 133 -17.32 -5.07 -10.99
C LYS A 133 -18.05 -6.40 -11.22
N GLU A 134 -17.31 -7.48 -11.41
CA GLU A 134 -17.86 -8.83 -11.49
C GLU A 134 -18.23 -9.32 -10.10
N LYS A 135 -19.52 -9.61 -9.86
CA LYS A 135 -20.05 -9.93 -8.52
C LYS A 135 -19.44 -11.19 -7.92
N ASP A 136 -19.20 -12.21 -8.77
CA ASP A 136 -18.68 -13.51 -8.36
C ASP A 136 -17.15 -13.61 -8.56
N MET A 137 -16.47 -12.46 -8.67
CA MET A 137 -15.04 -12.40 -8.82
C MET A 137 -14.33 -13.11 -7.66
N LYS A 138 -13.44 -14.01 -8.00
CA LYS A 138 -12.48 -14.61 -7.09
C LYS A 138 -11.08 -14.28 -7.61
N VAL A 139 -10.46 -13.26 -7.06
CA VAL A 139 -9.06 -12.93 -7.38
C VAL A 139 -8.13 -14.00 -6.82
N ARG A 140 -6.91 -14.09 -7.34
CA ARG A 140 -5.90 -15.07 -6.93
C ARG A 140 -6.44 -16.51 -6.97
N SER A 141 -7.13 -16.86 -8.05
CA SER A 141 -7.73 -18.18 -8.28
C SER A 141 -7.85 -18.47 -9.78
N LEU A 142 -8.24 -19.70 -10.12
CA LEU A 142 -8.54 -20.10 -11.52
C LEU A 142 -9.85 -19.52 -12.05
N ASN A 143 -10.38 -18.45 -11.48
CA ASN A 143 -11.53 -17.73 -12.05
C ASN A 143 -11.20 -17.34 -13.50
N PRO A 144 -12.01 -17.73 -14.51
CA PRO A 144 -11.67 -17.56 -15.93
C PRO A 144 -11.39 -16.10 -16.32
N TYR A 145 -12.19 -15.17 -15.83
CA TYR A 145 -12.01 -13.75 -16.14
C TYR A 145 -10.75 -13.20 -15.48
N PHE A 146 -10.50 -13.53 -14.22
CA PHE A 146 -9.27 -13.14 -13.54
C PHE A 146 -8.03 -13.64 -14.28
N MET A 147 -8.03 -14.91 -14.70
CA MET A 147 -6.91 -15.52 -15.42
C MET A 147 -6.70 -14.90 -16.80
N GLU A 148 -7.77 -14.62 -17.54
CA GLU A 148 -7.71 -13.94 -18.83
C GLU A 148 -7.09 -12.55 -18.69
N ARG A 149 -7.58 -11.74 -17.74
CA ARG A 149 -7.06 -10.39 -17.52
C ARG A 149 -5.61 -10.40 -17.02
N THR A 150 -5.26 -11.34 -16.16
CA THR A 150 -3.87 -11.56 -15.71
C THR A 150 -2.95 -11.88 -16.90
N GLU A 151 -3.37 -12.75 -17.80
CA GLU A 151 -2.55 -13.09 -18.99
C GLU A 151 -2.37 -11.90 -19.93
N ILE A 152 -3.41 -11.07 -20.11
CA ILE A 152 -3.33 -9.84 -20.90
C ILE A 152 -2.33 -8.88 -20.27
N PHE A 153 -2.44 -8.61 -18.97
CA PHE A 153 -1.51 -7.73 -18.25
C PHE A 153 -0.07 -8.23 -18.36
N MET A 154 0.18 -9.52 -18.09
CA MET A 154 1.52 -10.09 -18.15
C MET A 154 2.11 -10.01 -19.56
N LYS A 155 1.31 -10.17 -20.62
CA LYS A 155 1.76 -9.99 -21.99
C LYS A 155 2.15 -8.54 -22.30
N GLU A 156 1.37 -7.56 -21.83
CA GLU A 156 1.71 -6.15 -22.00
C GLU A 156 2.99 -5.80 -21.22
N LEU A 157 3.14 -6.32 -20.01
CA LEU A 157 4.36 -6.17 -19.22
C LEU A 157 5.57 -6.83 -19.89
N GLY A 158 5.38 -8.03 -20.45
CA GLY A 158 6.41 -8.76 -21.17
C GLY A 158 6.95 -7.99 -22.39
N LYS A 159 6.09 -7.28 -23.13
CA LYS A 159 6.53 -6.38 -24.22
C LYS A 159 7.52 -5.31 -23.74
N GLN A 160 7.35 -4.81 -22.51
CA GLN A 160 8.21 -3.78 -21.94
C GLN A 160 9.52 -4.34 -21.38
N LEU A 161 9.48 -5.48 -20.68
CA LEU A 161 10.53 -5.95 -19.80
C LEU A 161 11.21 -7.25 -20.22
N ALA A 162 10.56 -8.15 -20.96
CA ALA A 162 11.19 -9.41 -21.38
C ALA A 162 12.47 -9.18 -22.23
N PRO A 163 12.57 -8.14 -23.08
CA PRO A 163 13.83 -7.80 -23.76
C PRO A 163 14.97 -7.42 -22.82
N LEU A 164 14.68 -7.03 -21.57
CA LEU A 164 15.66 -6.58 -20.58
C LEU A 164 16.20 -7.71 -19.70
N GLN A 165 15.85 -8.97 -19.97
CA GLN A 165 16.46 -10.10 -19.28
C GLN A 165 17.96 -10.18 -19.59
N LEU A 166 18.75 -10.63 -18.62
CA LEU A 166 20.22 -10.73 -18.74
C LEU A 166 20.64 -11.49 -20.00
N ALA A 167 20.00 -12.65 -20.27
CA ALA A 167 20.25 -13.46 -21.45
C ALA A 167 19.95 -12.72 -22.78
N ASN A 168 19.23 -11.62 -22.77
CA ASN A 168 18.98 -10.76 -23.93
C ASN A 168 19.89 -9.51 -23.98
N GLY A 169 20.84 -9.38 -23.03
CA GLY A 169 21.73 -8.22 -22.89
C GLY A 169 21.18 -7.12 -21.99
N GLY A 170 20.11 -7.38 -21.25
CA GLY A 170 19.58 -6.52 -20.19
C GLY A 170 20.20 -6.81 -18.84
N ASN A 171 19.45 -6.55 -17.77
CA ASN A 171 19.92 -6.71 -16.38
C ASN A 171 18.92 -7.44 -15.45
N ILE A 172 17.80 -7.96 -15.96
CA ILE A 172 16.85 -8.73 -15.16
C ILE A 172 17.41 -10.17 -15.01
N ILE A 173 17.71 -10.54 -13.78
CA ILE A 173 18.28 -11.84 -13.42
C ILE A 173 17.26 -12.82 -12.85
N MET A 174 16.25 -12.32 -12.11
CA MET A 174 15.24 -13.15 -11.47
C MET A 174 13.85 -12.55 -11.68
N VAL A 175 12.84 -13.43 -11.79
CA VAL A 175 11.42 -13.02 -11.91
C VAL A 175 10.57 -13.86 -10.96
N GLN A 176 9.80 -13.20 -10.12
CA GLN A 176 8.90 -13.83 -9.15
C GLN A 176 7.60 -14.29 -9.81
N VAL A 177 7.08 -15.40 -9.34
CA VAL A 177 5.78 -15.95 -9.68
C VAL A 177 4.85 -15.78 -8.49
N GLU A 178 3.81 -14.95 -8.61
CA GLU A 178 2.87 -14.61 -7.55
C GLU A 178 3.55 -13.94 -6.33
N ASN A 179 2.89 -13.83 -5.18
CA ASN A 179 3.49 -13.34 -3.94
C ASN A 179 2.81 -13.92 -2.70
N GLU A 180 3.58 -14.60 -1.84
CA GLU A 180 3.14 -15.12 -0.54
C GLU A 180 1.79 -15.84 -0.60
N PHE A 181 1.60 -16.65 -1.63
CA PHE A 181 0.30 -17.29 -1.87
C PHE A 181 -0.10 -18.27 -0.77
N GLY A 182 0.87 -18.86 -0.07
CA GLY A 182 0.61 -19.73 1.08
C GLY A 182 -0.07 -19.04 2.25
N GLY A 183 0.09 -17.72 2.38
CA GLY A 183 -0.64 -16.90 3.34
C GLY A 183 -2.07 -16.55 2.91
N TYR A 184 -2.44 -16.81 1.64
CA TYR A 184 -3.77 -16.56 1.11
C TYR A 184 -4.60 -17.84 0.94
N GLY A 185 -3.98 -18.92 0.45
CA GLY A 185 -4.67 -20.15 0.17
C GLY A 185 -3.77 -21.31 -0.24
N VAL A 186 -4.38 -22.41 -0.63
CA VAL A 186 -3.70 -23.60 -1.15
C VAL A 186 -4.34 -23.96 -2.48
N ASP A 187 -3.65 -23.63 -3.58
CA ASP A 187 -4.10 -23.92 -4.95
C ASP A 187 -2.88 -24.05 -5.89
N LYS A 188 -2.23 -25.21 -5.87
CA LYS A 188 -1.06 -25.51 -6.71
C LYS A 188 -1.37 -25.42 -8.22
N PRO A 189 -2.57 -25.82 -8.73
CA PRO A 189 -2.97 -25.55 -10.11
C PRO A 189 -2.99 -24.06 -10.48
N TYR A 190 -3.46 -23.18 -9.60
CA TYR A 190 -3.41 -21.75 -9.82
C TYR A 190 -1.96 -21.24 -9.91
N MET A 191 -1.09 -21.62 -8.97
CA MET A 191 0.33 -21.26 -9.01
C MET A 191 1.00 -21.72 -10.29
N THR A 192 0.69 -22.96 -10.76
CA THR A 192 1.18 -23.49 -12.02
C THR A 192 0.72 -22.64 -13.21
N ALA A 193 -0.54 -22.25 -13.23
CA ALA A 193 -1.10 -21.41 -14.30
C ALA A 193 -0.46 -20.01 -14.33
N ILE A 194 -0.19 -19.39 -13.17
CA ILE A 194 0.54 -18.10 -13.10
C ILE A 194 1.97 -18.27 -13.60
N ARG A 195 2.71 -19.33 -13.19
CA ARG A 195 4.04 -19.62 -13.71
C ARG A 195 4.04 -19.72 -15.23
N ASP A 196 3.07 -20.44 -15.80
CA ASP A 196 2.95 -20.62 -17.25
C ASP A 196 2.63 -19.29 -17.97
N ILE A 197 1.82 -18.44 -17.37
CA ILE A 197 1.54 -17.09 -17.90
C ILE A 197 2.83 -16.25 -17.90
N VAL A 198 3.61 -16.26 -16.83
CA VAL A 198 4.90 -15.55 -16.74
C VAL A 198 5.85 -16.03 -17.83
N CYS A 199 5.96 -17.34 -18.06
CA CYS A 199 6.75 -17.91 -19.16
C CYS A 199 6.23 -17.45 -20.53
N ARG A 200 4.92 -17.53 -20.77
CA ARG A 200 4.31 -17.09 -22.06
C ARG A 200 4.42 -15.59 -22.30
N ALA A 201 4.57 -14.80 -21.25
CA ALA A 201 4.87 -13.36 -21.35
C ALA A 201 6.33 -13.08 -21.77
N GLY A 202 7.18 -14.13 -21.85
CA GLY A 202 8.56 -14.05 -22.31
C GLY A 202 9.62 -13.97 -21.21
N PHE A 203 9.28 -14.22 -19.95
CA PHE A 203 10.23 -14.19 -18.83
C PHE A 203 10.92 -15.52 -18.54
N ASP A 204 10.89 -16.44 -19.48
CA ASP A 204 11.43 -17.80 -19.40
C ASP A 204 12.97 -17.88 -19.44
N LYS A 205 13.66 -16.76 -19.63
CA LYS A 205 15.14 -16.69 -19.70
C LYS A 205 15.80 -16.19 -18.41
N SER A 206 15.01 -15.86 -17.41
CA SER A 206 15.47 -15.48 -16.08
C SER A 206 15.24 -16.62 -15.10
N VAL A 207 15.91 -16.61 -13.95
CA VAL A 207 15.59 -17.54 -12.86
C VAL A 207 14.20 -17.21 -12.32
N LEU A 208 13.26 -18.13 -12.45
CA LEU A 208 11.93 -17.98 -11.86
C LEU A 208 11.95 -18.47 -10.41
N PHE A 209 11.30 -17.71 -9.53
CA PHE A 209 11.21 -18.03 -8.11
C PHE A 209 9.83 -17.74 -7.53
N GLN A 210 9.51 -18.37 -6.41
CA GLN A 210 8.37 -18.06 -5.57
C GLN A 210 8.84 -17.79 -4.15
N CYS A 211 8.12 -16.94 -3.42
CA CYS A 211 8.40 -16.61 -2.03
C CYS A 211 7.21 -16.93 -1.14
N ASP A 212 7.51 -17.31 0.08
CA ASP A 212 6.52 -17.55 1.15
C ASP A 212 7.22 -17.50 2.52
N TRP A 213 6.51 -17.83 3.60
CA TRP A 213 7.09 -18.00 4.92
C TRP A 213 7.55 -19.45 5.15
N ASP A 214 8.40 -19.67 6.14
CA ASP A 214 8.87 -21.02 6.51
C ASP A 214 7.73 -21.98 6.84
N SER A 215 6.62 -21.47 7.36
CA SER A 215 5.43 -22.24 7.72
C SER A 215 4.53 -22.61 6.54
N THR A 216 4.62 -21.90 5.40
CA THR A 216 3.65 -22.00 4.30
C THR A 216 4.26 -22.31 2.92
N PHE A 217 5.58 -22.20 2.75
CA PHE A 217 6.22 -22.30 1.43
C PHE A 217 5.97 -23.63 0.70
N GLU A 218 5.81 -24.74 1.41
CA GLU A 218 5.55 -26.05 0.82
C GLU A 218 4.13 -26.21 0.27
N LEU A 219 3.17 -25.44 0.78
CA LEU A 219 1.75 -25.62 0.46
C LEU A 219 1.46 -25.50 -1.04
N ASN A 220 2.17 -24.59 -1.71
CA ASN A 220 1.99 -24.26 -3.12
C ASN A 220 3.29 -24.38 -3.94
N ALA A 221 4.29 -25.04 -3.41
CA ALA A 221 5.62 -25.10 -4.00
C ALA A 221 5.61 -25.81 -5.37
N LEU A 222 6.23 -25.17 -6.36
CA LEU A 222 6.49 -25.72 -7.69
C LEU A 222 7.95 -26.17 -7.76
N ASP A 223 8.19 -27.43 -8.18
CA ASP A 223 9.53 -28.04 -8.11
C ASP A 223 10.54 -27.42 -9.08
N ASP A 224 10.06 -26.83 -10.16
CA ASP A 224 10.86 -26.17 -11.19
C ASP A 224 11.16 -24.68 -10.88
N LEU A 225 10.64 -24.14 -9.78
CA LEU A 225 10.97 -22.79 -9.30
C LEU A 225 12.03 -22.84 -8.20
N LEU A 226 12.80 -21.76 -8.09
CA LEU A 226 13.57 -21.48 -6.90
C LEU A 226 12.61 -21.08 -5.75
N TRP A 227 12.83 -21.62 -4.54
CA TRP A 227 12.05 -21.25 -3.36
C TRP A 227 12.84 -20.30 -2.49
N THR A 228 12.22 -19.19 -2.13
CA THR A 228 12.78 -18.15 -1.25
C THR A 228 11.85 -17.92 -0.07
N LEU A 229 12.38 -17.36 1.01
CA LEU A 229 11.62 -17.12 2.24
C LEU A 229 11.59 -15.62 2.57
N ASN A 230 10.51 -15.19 3.24
CA ASN A 230 10.31 -13.82 3.72
C ASN A 230 10.28 -13.83 5.25
N PHE A 231 11.09 -12.97 5.87
CA PHE A 231 11.11 -12.74 7.32
C PHE A 231 11.81 -11.40 7.62
N GLY A 232 11.78 -10.95 8.86
CA GLY A 232 12.25 -9.60 9.17
C GLY A 232 13.30 -9.53 10.26
N THR A 233 13.63 -8.30 10.63
CA THR A 233 14.55 -7.93 11.70
C THR A 233 14.27 -8.72 12.99
N GLY A 234 15.29 -9.38 13.53
CA GLY A 234 15.21 -10.18 14.74
C GLY A 234 14.89 -11.67 14.51
N ALA A 235 14.68 -12.11 13.27
CA ALA A 235 14.49 -13.52 12.94
C ALA A 235 15.76 -14.35 13.23
N ASN A 236 15.57 -15.60 13.62
CA ASN A 236 16.65 -16.57 13.75
C ASN A 236 16.90 -17.26 12.40
N ILE A 237 17.97 -16.91 11.72
CA ILE A 237 18.28 -17.31 10.34
C ILE A 237 18.38 -18.84 10.20
N ASP A 238 19.00 -19.53 11.15
CA ASP A 238 19.09 -21.00 11.11
C ASP A 238 17.72 -21.66 11.22
N LYS A 239 16.84 -21.12 12.06
CA LYS A 239 15.46 -21.60 12.22
C LYS A 239 14.64 -21.38 10.94
N GLU A 240 14.69 -20.17 10.38
CA GLU A 240 13.94 -19.82 9.17
C GLU A 240 14.30 -20.76 8.00
N PHE A 241 15.58 -21.00 7.75
CA PHE A 241 16.02 -21.81 6.62
C PHE A 241 16.12 -23.32 6.90
N LYS A 242 15.91 -23.78 8.14
CA LYS A 242 16.09 -25.19 8.52
C LYS A 242 15.27 -26.15 7.66
N LYS A 243 14.00 -25.85 7.48
CA LYS A 243 13.06 -26.69 6.73
C LYS A 243 13.43 -26.73 5.25
N LEU A 244 13.64 -25.55 4.65
CA LEU A 244 14.03 -25.43 3.24
C LEU A 244 15.36 -26.16 2.96
N SER A 245 16.37 -25.99 3.80
CA SER A 245 17.66 -26.68 3.67
C SER A 245 17.56 -28.21 3.81
N THR A 246 16.56 -28.70 4.54
CA THR A 246 16.30 -30.14 4.68
C THR A 246 15.65 -30.71 3.40
N VAL A 247 14.67 -29.99 2.85
CA VAL A 247 13.91 -30.43 1.65
C VAL A 247 14.73 -30.25 0.37
N ARG A 248 15.51 -29.16 0.29
CA ARG A 248 16.36 -28.81 -0.88
C ARG A 248 17.79 -28.48 -0.45
N PRO A 249 18.61 -29.47 -0.05
CA PRO A 249 19.93 -29.25 0.56
C PRO A 249 20.96 -28.61 -0.37
N ASP A 250 20.76 -28.65 -1.66
CA ASP A 250 21.68 -28.11 -2.66
C ASP A 250 21.21 -26.77 -3.28
N THR A 251 20.07 -26.22 -2.82
CA THR A 251 19.55 -24.94 -3.32
C THR A 251 20.36 -23.74 -2.77
N PRO A 252 20.55 -22.66 -3.53
CA PRO A 252 20.93 -21.38 -2.95
C PRO A 252 19.84 -20.90 -2.00
N LEU A 253 20.22 -20.36 -0.84
CA LEU A 253 19.28 -19.77 0.09
C LEU A 253 19.16 -18.27 -0.17
N MET A 254 17.94 -17.76 -0.10
CA MET A 254 17.65 -16.34 -0.26
C MET A 254 16.46 -15.91 0.59
N CYS A 255 16.63 -14.82 1.35
CA CYS A 255 15.53 -14.07 1.91
C CYS A 255 15.07 -13.04 0.88
N SER A 256 13.91 -13.25 0.26
CA SER A 256 13.41 -12.37 -0.81
C SER A 256 12.73 -11.10 -0.28
N GLU A 257 12.36 -11.09 0.99
CA GLU A 257 12.01 -9.88 1.75
C GLU A 257 12.57 -9.98 3.17
N PHE A 258 13.63 -9.24 3.44
CA PHE A 258 14.10 -9.04 4.81
C PHE A 258 13.59 -7.67 5.29
N TRP A 259 12.57 -7.67 6.15
CA TRP A 259 11.88 -6.44 6.58
C TRP A 259 12.77 -5.60 7.50
N SER A 260 13.20 -4.44 7.00
CA SER A 260 14.09 -3.49 7.69
C SER A 260 13.39 -2.66 8.76
N GLY A 261 12.11 -2.44 8.60
CA GLY A 261 11.23 -1.62 9.43
C GLY A 261 9.80 -2.10 9.36
N TRP A 262 8.84 -1.17 9.37
CA TRP A 262 7.43 -1.44 9.14
C TRP A 262 6.70 -0.19 8.65
N PHE A 263 5.47 -0.35 8.20
CA PHE A 263 4.62 0.71 7.65
C PHE A 263 3.65 1.26 8.68
N ASP A 264 3.24 2.51 8.49
CA ASP A 264 2.34 3.21 9.39
C ASP A 264 0.87 3.11 8.96
N HIS A 265 0.01 3.08 9.98
CA HIS A 265 -1.44 3.16 9.81
C HIS A 265 -1.99 4.44 10.43
N TRP A 266 -3.03 4.99 9.83
CA TRP A 266 -3.77 6.09 10.44
C TRP A 266 -4.36 5.69 11.80
N GLY A 267 -4.10 6.53 12.82
CA GLY A 267 -4.55 6.30 14.19
C GLY A 267 -3.72 5.32 15.01
N ARG A 268 -2.53 4.90 14.53
CA ARG A 268 -1.57 4.08 15.27
C ARG A 268 -0.24 4.80 15.45
N LYS A 269 0.61 4.31 16.34
CA LYS A 269 1.96 4.86 16.55
C LYS A 269 2.82 4.65 15.31
N HIS A 270 3.75 5.56 15.11
CA HIS A 270 4.82 5.43 14.12
C HIS A 270 5.68 4.19 14.43
N GLU A 271 5.91 3.38 13.41
CA GLU A 271 6.63 2.12 13.49
C GLU A 271 8.14 2.33 13.27
N THR A 272 8.94 1.78 14.18
CA THR A 272 10.40 1.79 14.08
C THR A 272 10.99 0.44 14.49
N ARG A 273 12.17 0.11 13.98
CA ARG A 273 12.92 -1.10 14.32
C ARG A 273 14.38 -0.74 14.62
N PRO A 274 15.04 -1.40 15.62
CA PRO A 274 16.42 -1.11 15.95
C PRO A 274 17.36 -1.38 14.78
N ALA A 275 18.23 -0.41 14.46
CA ALA A 275 19.17 -0.48 13.35
C ALA A 275 20.17 -1.62 13.51
N GLU A 276 20.68 -1.83 14.73
CA GLU A 276 21.66 -2.87 15.06
C GLU A 276 21.08 -4.27 14.81
N LYS A 277 19.79 -4.49 15.14
CA LYS A 277 19.13 -5.78 14.92
C LYS A 277 18.92 -6.09 13.43
N MET A 278 18.66 -5.06 12.62
CA MET A 278 18.58 -5.22 11.16
C MET A 278 19.96 -5.64 10.61
N VAL A 279 21.02 -4.93 10.99
CA VAL A 279 22.38 -5.18 10.51
C VAL A 279 22.90 -6.55 10.99
N GLU A 280 22.59 -6.94 12.24
CA GLU A 280 22.90 -8.27 12.79
C GLU A 280 22.30 -9.40 11.92
N GLY A 281 21.03 -9.29 11.54
CA GLY A 281 20.37 -10.28 10.67
C GLY A 281 20.99 -10.37 9.28
N ILE A 282 21.32 -9.22 8.68
CA ILE A 282 21.98 -9.18 7.34
C ILE A 282 23.39 -9.79 7.43
N LYS A 283 24.15 -9.46 8.48
CA LYS A 283 25.46 -10.06 8.72
C LYS A 283 25.37 -11.57 8.85
N ASP A 284 24.39 -12.05 9.61
CA ASP A 284 24.19 -13.47 9.83
C ASP A 284 23.88 -14.24 8.52
N MET A 285 23.10 -13.63 7.61
CA MET A 285 22.88 -14.16 6.27
C MET A 285 24.16 -14.15 5.43
N LEU A 286 24.90 -13.05 5.40
CA LEU A 286 26.11 -12.91 4.59
C LEU A 286 27.23 -13.86 5.04
N ASP A 287 27.41 -14.08 6.36
CA ASP A 287 28.36 -15.04 6.91
C ASP A 287 28.10 -16.49 6.41
N ARG A 288 26.87 -16.78 5.99
CA ARG A 288 26.43 -18.08 5.46
C ARG A 288 26.28 -18.08 3.93
N ASN A 289 26.72 -17.03 3.22
CA ASN A 289 26.49 -16.84 1.78
C ASN A 289 25.01 -16.89 1.36
N ILE A 290 24.09 -16.45 2.25
CA ILE A 290 22.67 -16.36 1.96
C ILE A 290 22.41 -14.99 1.31
N SER A 291 21.74 -15.02 0.15
CA SER A 291 21.30 -13.83 -0.58
C SER A 291 20.10 -13.19 0.10
N PHE A 292 19.92 -11.88 -0.09
CA PHE A 292 18.78 -11.16 0.49
C PHE A 292 18.28 -10.02 -0.40
N SER A 293 17.02 -9.64 -0.22
CA SER A 293 16.43 -8.37 -0.65
C SER A 293 15.96 -7.60 0.58
N LEU A 294 16.49 -6.40 0.80
CA LEU A 294 16.16 -5.56 1.95
C LEU A 294 14.86 -4.80 1.69
N TYR A 295 13.80 -5.24 2.30
CA TYR A 295 12.45 -4.67 2.20
C TYR A 295 12.14 -3.78 3.42
N MET A 296 12.04 -2.46 3.36
CA MET A 296 12.44 -1.61 2.23
C MET A 296 13.86 -1.09 2.45
N THR A 297 14.63 -0.94 1.39
CA THR A 297 15.85 -0.12 1.42
C THR A 297 15.50 1.37 1.31
N HIS A 298 14.47 1.68 0.52
CA HIS A 298 13.84 3.00 0.40
C HIS A 298 12.35 2.80 0.16
N GLY A 299 11.51 3.22 1.09
CA GLY A 299 10.07 3.09 0.97
C GLY A 299 9.44 4.11 0.02
N GLY A 300 9.84 5.37 0.14
CA GLY A 300 9.28 6.48 -0.64
C GLY A 300 7.92 6.93 -0.15
N THR A 301 7.09 7.42 -1.07
CA THR A 301 5.77 7.98 -0.78
C THR A 301 4.68 7.27 -1.57
N THR A 302 3.63 6.85 -0.91
CA THR A 302 2.42 6.35 -1.57
C THR A 302 1.54 7.54 -1.96
N PHE A 303 1.87 8.18 -3.08
CA PHE A 303 1.20 9.37 -3.58
C PHE A 303 -0.28 9.12 -3.90
N GLY A 304 -1.10 10.17 -3.80
CA GLY A 304 -2.52 10.11 -4.16
C GLY A 304 -3.32 9.11 -3.32
N HIS A 305 -4.02 8.20 -3.99
CA HIS A 305 -4.92 7.21 -3.36
C HIS A 305 -4.35 5.79 -3.32
N TRP A 306 -3.06 5.61 -3.61
CA TRP A 306 -2.47 4.27 -3.79
C TRP A 306 -2.20 3.50 -2.51
N GLY A 307 -2.35 4.10 -1.33
CA GLY A 307 -2.22 3.38 -0.06
C GLY A 307 -3.30 2.32 0.11
N GLY A 308 -2.90 1.14 0.56
CA GLY A 308 -3.78 0.02 0.86
C GLY A 308 -4.32 0.05 2.30
N ALA A 309 -4.77 -1.10 2.78
CA ALA A 309 -5.22 -1.31 4.16
C ALA A 309 -4.98 -2.76 4.60
N ASN A 310 -4.88 -2.97 5.90
CA ASN A 310 -4.90 -4.31 6.51
C ASN A 310 -6.28 -4.68 7.05
N SER A 311 -6.48 -5.97 7.29
CA SER A 311 -7.64 -6.63 7.90
C SER A 311 -7.17 -7.76 8.85
N PRO A 312 -8.03 -8.39 9.69
CA PRO A 312 -9.50 -8.29 9.74
C PRO A 312 -10.04 -6.99 10.31
N THR A 313 -9.38 -6.35 11.28
CA THR A 313 -9.73 -4.99 11.68
C THR A 313 -9.18 -4.03 10.62
N TYR A 314 -10.08 -3.34 9.92
CA TYR A 314 -9.68 -2.42 8.86
C TYR A 314 -8.71 -1.36 9.39
N SER A 315 -7.58 -1.21 8.71
CA SER A 315 -6.50 -0.28 9.09
C SER A 315 -5.86 0.29 7.84
N ALA A 316 -6.24 1.52 7.47
CA ALA A 316 -5.71 2.18 6.28
C ALA A 316 -4.27 2.69 6.51
N MET A 317 -3.45 2.58 5.46
CA MET A 317 -2.05 3.03 5.44
C MET A 317 -1.94 4.55 5.38
N CYS A 318 -0.89 5.09 6.00
CA CYS A 318 -0.48 6.47 5.81
C CYS A 318 0.04 6.73 4.39
N SER A 319 0.13 8.00 3.98
CA SER A 319 0.68 8.37 2.67
C SER A 319 2.20 8.23 2.62
N SER A 320 2.91 8.56 3.71
CA SER A 320 4.33 8.23 3.81
C SER A 320 4.52 6.72 3.87
N TYR A 321 5.43 6.21 3.05
CA TYR A 321 5.90 4.84 3.13
C TYR A 321 7.37 4.84 3.60
N ASP A 322 7.66 5.68 4.59
CA ASP A 322 9.01 5.83 5.16
C ASP A 322 9.61 4.49 5.57
N TYR A 323 8.78 3.61 6.15
CA TYR A 323 9.11 2.23 6.51
C TYR A 323 10.24 2.11 7.56
N ASP A 324 10.69 3.24 8.14
CA ASP A 324 11.91 3.29 8.94
C ASP A 324 13.12 2.67 8.17
N ALA A 325 13.18 2.93 6.87
CA ALA A 325 14.14 2.36 5.95
C ALA A 325 15.53 3.01 6.08
N PRO A 326 16.61 2.36 5.57
CA PRO A 326 17.93 2.98 5.51
C PRO A 326 18.00 4.28 4.72
N ILE A 327 17.20 4.41 3.67
CA ILE A 327 17.05 5.64 2.90
C ILE A 327 15.67 6.20 3.19
N SER A 328 15.60 7.42 3.78
CA SER A 328 14.35 8.08 4.15
C SER A 328 13.48 8.42 2.94
N GLU A 329 12.21 8.81 3.19
CA GLU A 329 11.26 9.23 2.16
C GLU A 329 11.83 10.30 1.21
N ALA A 330 12.54 11.30 1.72
CA ALA A 330 13.21 12.32 0.92
C ALA A 330 14.53 11.87 0.27
N GLY A 331 15.01 10.67 0.57
CA GLY A 331 16.28 10.14 0.04
C GLY A 331 17.51 10.52 0.87
N TRP A 332 17.31 10.82 2.13
CA TRP A 332 18.42 11.07 3.06
C TRP A 332 18.93 9.75 3.65
N THR A 333 20.20 9.76 4.02
CA THR A 333 20.79 8.69 4.82
C THR A 333 20.24 8.71 6.24
N THR A 334 20.01 7.51 6.81
CA THR A 334 19.59 7.32 8.21
C THR A 334 20.71 6.61 9.00
N PRO A 335 20.59 6.47 10.32
CA PRO A 335 21.52 5.63 11.08
C PRO A 335 21.61 4.19 10.54
N LYS A 336 20.52 3.61 10.08
CA LYS A 336 20.49 2.29 9.42
C LYS A 336 21.38 2.25 8.16
N TYR A 337 21.38 3.33 7.38
CA TYR A 337 22.17 3.44 6.16
C TYR A 337 23.67 3.29 6.47
N TYR A 338 24.19 4.05 7.42
CA TYR A 338 25.61 4.05 7.73
C TYR A 338 26.08 2.73 8.32
N LEU A 339 25.32 2.15 9.26
CA LEU A 339 25.64 0.84 9.83
C LEU A 339 25.63 -0.27 8.77
N LEU A 340 24.67 -0.23 7.87
CA LEU A 340 24.59 -1.20 6.79
C LEU A 340 25.69 -1.00 5.75
N GLN A 341 26.04 0.25 5.41
CA GLN A 341 27.14 0.57 4.50
C GLN A 341 28.48 0.05 5.03
N GLU A 342 28.74 0.25 6.33
CA GLU A 342 29.93 -0.28 6.99
C GLU A 342 29.99 -1.82 6.91
N LEU A 343 28.84 -2.47 7.18
CA LEU A 343 28.75 -3.92 7.08
C LEU A 343 29.02 -4.40 5.65
N LEU A 344 28.27 -3.89 4.66
CA LEU A 344 28.36 -4.34 3.26
C LEU A 344 29.73 -4.07 2.65
N GLY A 345 30.43 -3.03 3.12
CA GLY A 345 31.82 -2.77 2.73
C GLY A 345 32.76 -3.93 3.03
N LYS A 346 32.50 -4.72 4.08
CA LYS A 346 33.30 -5.91 4.46
C LYS A 346 33.03 -7.13 3.58
N TYR A 347 31.89 -7.13 2.84
CA TYR A 347 31.46 -8.23 1.95
C TYR A 347 31.48 -7.78 0.47
N ARG A 348 32.21 -6.70 0.15
CA ARG A 348 32.36 -6.25 -1.24
C ARG A 348 33.30 -7.19 -1.98
N SER A 349 32.91 -7.61 -3.19
CA SER A 349 33.80 -8.36 -4.07
C SER A 349 34.86 -7.39 -4.69
N PRO A 350 36.02 -7.91 -5.13
CA PRO A 350 37.04 -7.08 -5.78
C PRO A 350 36.54 -6.37 -7.06
N GLU A 351 35.52 -6.92 -7.71
CA GLU A 351 34.92 -6.37 -8.93
C GLU A 351 33.92 -5.26 -8.65
N GLU A 352 33.33 -5.22 -7.44
CA GLU A 352 32.39 -4.20 -7.01
C GLU A 352 33.11 -2.88 -6.68
N LYS A 353 32.99 -1.90 -7.57
CA LYS A 353 33.59 -0.58 -7.39
C LYS A 353 32.84 0.22 -6.33
N GLU A 354 33.60 0.97 -5.52
CA GLU A 354 33.03 1.98 -4.64
C GLU A 354 32.25 3.04 -5.42
N CYS A 355 31.09 3.42 -4.88
CA CYS A 355 30.27 4.50 -5.39
C CYS A 355 30.12 5.54 -4.26
N PRO A 356 30.38 6.83 -4.49
CA PRO A 356 30.13 7.84 -3.48
C PRO A 356 28.62 7.98 -3.24
N VAL A 357 28.25 8.29 -2.00
CA VAL A 357 26.88 8.63 -1.66
C VAL A 357 26.50 9.90 -2.41
N PRO A 358 25.43 9.92 -3.22
CA PRO A 358 25.03 11.12 -3.92
C PRO A 358 24.56 12.22 -2.96
N GLU A 359 24.80 13.47 -3.34
CA GLU A 359 24.35 14.61 -2.56
C GLU A 359 22.81 14.64 -2.47
N PRO A 360 22.24 14.95 -1.32
CA PRO A 360 20.80 15.08 -1.18
C PRO A 360 20.26 16.25 -2.02
N PHE A 361 19.00 16.12 -2.45
CA PHE A 361 18.35 17.25 -3.14
C PHE A 361 18.20 18.45 -2.20
N PRO A 362 18.21 19.69 -2.77
CA PRO A 362 17.98 20.89 -1.98
C PRO A 362 16.65 20.84 -1.22
N VAL A 363 16.64 21.30 0.03
CA VAL A 363 15.46 21.40 0.86
C VAL A 363 15.11 22.86 1.08
N ILE A 364 13.82 23.18 1.00
CA ILE A 364 13.32 24.54 1.19
C ILE A 364 12.23 24.60 2.28
N GLU A 365 12.07 25.77 2.87
CA GLU A 365 10.87 26.15 3.61
C GLU A 365 9.92 26.92 2.70
N ILE A 366 8.62 26.68 2.86
CA ILE A 366 7.57 27.51 2.27
C ILE A 366 6.91 28.27 3.43
N PRO A 367 6.95 29.63 3.42
CA PRO A 367 6.23 30.42 4.42
C PRO A 367 4.74 30.10 4.45
N ALA A 368 4.07 30.47 5.54
CA ALA A 368 2.63 30.26 5.66
C ALA A 368 1.86 30.84 4.46
N VAL A 369 1.04 29.99 3.85
CA VAL A 369 0.17 30.32 2.71
C VAL A 369 -1.27 30.13 3.16
N GLU A 370 -2.04 31.23 3.20
CA GLU A 370 -3.47 31.16 3.49
C GLU A 370 -4.25 30.71 2.26
N LEU A 371 -5.09 29.68 2.42
CA LEU A 371 -5.99 29.20 1.37
C LEU A 371 -7.35 29.92 1.49
N ASN A 372 -7.41 31.13 0.98
CA ASN A 372 -8.53 32.06 1.12
C ASN A 372 -9.61 31.93 0.04
N ALA A 373 -9.46 31.02 -0.90
CA ALA A 373 -10.49 30.67 -1.89
C ALA A 373 -11.01 29.28 -1.61
N ALA A 374 -12.33 29.11 -1.57
CA ALA A 374 -12.94 27.84 -1.25
C ALA A 374 -14.18 27.53 -2.10
N ALA A 375 -14.48 26.25 -2.23
CA ALA A 375 -15.69 25.71 -2.85
C ALA A 375 -16.31 24.65 -1.91
N PRO A 376 -17.49 24.92 -1.31
CA PRO A 376 -18.15 24.00 -0.39
C PRO A 376 -18.37 22.62 -1.00
N LEU A 377 -18.28 21.57 -0.14
CA LEU A 377 -18.28 20.17 -0.59
C LEU A 377 -19.54 19.78 -1.37
N PHE A 378 -20.71 20.23 -0.92
CA PHE A 378 -22.01 19.90 -1.51
C PHE A 378 -22.44 20.82 -2.66
N GLU A 379 -21.63 21.84 -2.97
CA GLU A 379 -21.83 22.66 -4.15
C GLU A 379 -21.16 22.06 -5.38
N GLN A 380 -21.76 22.29 -6.56
CA GLN A 380 -21.20 21.84 -7.84
C GLN A 380 -20.95 20.30 -7.86
N LEU A 381 -21.92 19.54 -7.35
CA LEU A 381 -21.91 18.08 -7.45
C LEU A 381 -21.97 17.66 -8.95
N PRO A 382 -21.39 16.51 -9.31
CA PRO A 382 -21.58 15.93 -10.64
C PRO A 382 -23.03 15.48 -10.84
N ASP A 383 -23.36 15.01 -12.04
CA ASP A 383 -24.66 14.38 -12.30
C ASP A 383 -24.83 13.12 -11.44
N PHE A 384 -26.06 12.86 -11.01
CA PHE A 384 -26.39 11.67 -10.22
C PHE A 384 -26.95 10.54 -11.10
N VAL A 385 -26.80 9.33 -10.58
CA VAL A 385 -27.48 8.13 -11.06
C VAL A 385 -28.61 7.78 -10.09
N GLN A 386 -29.83 7.54 -10.60
CA GLN A 386 -30.93 7.07 -9.78
C GLN A 386 -30.75 5.57 -9.48
N SER A 387 -30.87 5.18 -8.22
CA SER A 387 -30.80 3.79 -7.78
C SER A 387 -31.89 3.49 -6.76
N GLU A 388 -32.59 2.37 -6.91
CA GLU A 388 -33.60 1.97 -5.92
C GLU A 388 -32.94 1.66 -4.56
N GLN A 389 -31.79 1.02 -4.57
CA GLN A 389 -31.03 0.65 -3.38
C GLN A 389 -29.63 1.25 -3.43
N VAL A 390 -28.95 1.35 -2.28
CA VAL A 390 -27.52 1.61 -2.24
C VAL A 390 -26.76 0.46 -2.92
N LYS A 391 -25.63 0.78 -3.53
CA LYS A 391 -24.71 -0.17 -4.18
C LYS A 391 -23.27 0.33 -3.99
N PRO A 392 -22.27 -0.56 -4.06
CA PRO A 392 -20.88 -0.15 -3.99
C PRO A 392 -20.44 0.72 -5.16
N MET A 393 -19.32 1.42 -4.99
CA MET A 393 -18.76 2.35 -5.98
C MET A 393 -18.48 1.67 -7.34
N GLU A 394 -18.06 0.42 -7.32
CA GLU A 394 -17.73 -0.38 -8.51
C GLU A 394 -18.94 -0.55 -9.44
N ASP A 395 -20.16 -0.65 -8.86
CA ASP A 395 -21.41 -0.72 -9.64
C ASP A 395 -21.73 0.60 -10.38
N PHE A 396 -21.15 1.72 -9.91
CA PHE A 396 -21.23 3.03 -10.55
C PHE A 396 -19.98 3.37 -11.38
N ASN A 397 -19.19 2.36 -11.72
CA ASN A 397 -17.95 2.49 -12.49
C ASN A 397 -16.93 3.48 -11.88
N GLN A 398 -16.83 3.49 -10.56
CA GLN A 398 -15.94 4.33 -9.79
C GLN A 398 -14.99 3.49 -8.94
N GLY A 399 -13.67 3.73 -9.07
CA GLY A 399 -12.65 2.99 -8.33
C GLY A 399 -12.18 3.69 -7.06
N TRP A 400 -12.12 5.02 -7.09
CA TRP A 400 -11.52 5.82 -6.02
C TRP A 400 -12.33 7.09 -5.77
N GLY A 401 -12.00 7.78 -4.69
CA GLY A 401 -12.60 9.05 -4.32
C GLY A 401 -13.70 8.91 -3.29
N SER A 402 -14.76 9.68 -3.44
CA SER A 402 -15.92 9.65 -2.55
C SER A 402 -17.20 9.37 -3.32
N ILE A 403 -18.21 8.89 -2.64
CA ILE A 403 -19.54 8.68 -3.18
C ILE A 403 -20.56 9.29 -2.23
N LEU A 404 -21.54 10.04 -2.79
CA LEU A 404 -22.62 10.62 -2.02
C LEU A 404 -23.92 9.89 -2.35
N TYR A 405 -24.55 9.34 -1.34
CA TYR A 405 -25.89 8.76 -1.41
C TYR A 405 -26.90 9.73 -0.79
N ARG A 406 -27.87 10.17 -1.57
CA ARG A 406 -28.91 11.13 -1.16
C ARG A 406 -30.29 10.51 -1.31
N THR A 407 -31.12 10.60 -0.26
CA THR A 407 -32.53 10.23 -0.29
C THR A 407 -33.34 11.16 0.62
N THR A 408 -34.64 10.93 0.72
CA THR A 408 -35.49 11.61 1.68
C THR A 408 -35.97 10.63 2.76
N LEU A 409 -36.01 11.12 4.00
CA LEU A 409 -36.45 10.34 5.15
C LEU A 409 -37.99 10.39 5.29
N PRO A 410 -38.67 9.30 5.74
CA PRO A 410 -39.96 9.39 6.39
C PRO A 410 -39.79 10.16 7.72
N ALA A 411 -40.89 10.58 8.33
CA ALA A 411 -40.83 11.15 9.67
C ALA A 411 -40.16 10.17 10.65
N THR A 412 -39.20 10.68 11.43
CA THR A 412 -38.49 9.89 12.44
C THR A 412 -38.83 10.35 13.85
N GLU A 413 -38.95 9.40 14.77
CA GLU A 413 -39.00 9.65 16.19
C GLU A 413 -37.58 9.92 16.74
N ALA A 414 -37.51 10.60 17.86
CA ALA A 414 -36.22 10.74 18.58
C ALA A 414 -35.70 9.33 18.97
N ASN A 415 -34.35 9.18 18.91
CA ASN A 415 -33.65 7.90 19.13
C ASN A 415 -33.89 6.81 18.07
N THR A 416 -34.43 7.15 16.90
CA THR A 416 -34.35 6.28 15.74
C THR A 416 -32.88 6.08 15.35
N LEU A 417 -32.44 4.84 15.11
CA LEU A 417 -31.10 4.56 14.64
C LEU A 417 -31.07 4.54 13.11
N LEU A 418 -30.19 5.30 12.51
CA LEU A 418 -29.80 5.11 11.11
C LEU A 418 -28.66 4.08 11.10
N ARG A 419 -28.94 2.88 10.64
CA ARG A 419 -27.94 1.81 10.48
C ARG A 419 -27.50 1.75 9.03
N ILE A 420 -26.18 1.79 8.82
CA ILE A 420 -25.53 1.64 7.52
C ILE A 420 -24.68 0.38 7.59
N THR A 421 -25.17 -0.69 7.00
CA THR A 421 -24.44 -1.96 7.01
C THR A 421 -23.33 -1.89 5.96
N GLU A 422 -22.09 -2.10 6.40
CA GLU A 422 -20.89 -2.09 5.60
C GLU A 422 -20.65 -0.75 4.85
N ALA A 423 -20.37 0.32 5.59
CA ALA A 423 -19.88 1.59 5.05
C ALA A 423 -18.35 1.54 4.88
N HIS A 424 -17.87 1.50 3.66
CA HIS A 424 -16.44 1.39 3.29
C HIS A 424 -15.93 2.70 2.70
N ASP A 425 -15.21 3.58 3.46
CA ASP A 425 -14.58 3.24 4.76
C ASP A 425 -14.89 4.27 5.84
N TRP A 426 -15.01 5.55 5.47
CA TRP A 426 -15.31 6.63 6.40
C TRP A 426 -16.49 7.45 5.89
N ALA A 427 -17.54 7.58 6.71
CA ALA A 427 -18.76 8.23 6.27
C ALA A 427 -19.15 9.42 7.15
N GLN A 428 -19.75 10.43 6.52
CA GLN A 428 -20.42 11.57 7.14
C GLN A 428 -21.89 11.50 6.82
N ILE A 429 -22.74 11.71 7.84
CA ILE A 429 -24.17 11.66 7.75
C ILE A 429 -24.74 13.04 8.01
N TYR A 430 -25.57 13.54 7.08
CA TYR A 430 -26.20 14.85 7.17
C TYR A 430 -27.71 14.75 7.01
N ALA A 431 -28.46 15.57 7.77
CA ALA A 431 -29.88 15.83 7.57
C ALA A 431 -30.07 17.30 7.22
N ASP A 432 -30.69 17.62 6.07
CA ASP A 432 -30.85 18.97 5.54
C ASP A 432 -29.56 19.82 5.64
N GLY A 433 -28.42 19.22 5.28
CA GLY A 433 -27.10 19.84 5.32
C GLY A 433 -26.45 19.95 6.72
N LYS A 434 -27.14 19.56 7.78
CA LYS A 434 -26.60 19.53 9.15
C LYS A 434 -25.93 18.19 9.43
N LEU A 435 -24.66 18.22 9.82
CA LEU A 435 -23.90 17.03 10.22
C LEU A 435 -24.53 16.39 11.48
N LEU A 436 -24.83 15.11 11.39
CA LEU A 436 -25.38 14.29 12.49
C LEU A 436 -24.31 13.40 13.13
N GLY A 437 -23.33 12.90 12.35
CA GLY A 437 -22.29 12.03 12.87
C GLY A 437 -21.38 11.47 11.80
N TYR A 438 -20.44 10.66 12.27
CA TYR A 438 -19.45 9.96 11.45
C TYR A 438 -19.54 8.45 11.65
N LEU A 439 -19.23 7.69 10.63
CA LEU A 439 -18.93 6.25 10.75
C LEU A 439 -17.48 6.03 10.35
N ASP A 440 -16.78 5.22 11.12
CA ASP A 440 -15.38 4.88 10.91
C ASP A 440 -15.20 3.37 10.92
N ARG A 441 -14.96 2.79 9.75
CA ARG A 441 -14.78 1.34 9.57
C ARG A 441 -13.70 0.75 10.47
N ARG A 442 -12.68 1.54 10.84
CA ARG A 442 -11.61 1.11 11.77
C ARG A 442 -12.16 0.79 13.17
N LYS A 443 -13.34 1.30 13.50
CA LYS A 443 -14.00 1.20 14.81
C LYS A 443 -15.23 0.32 14.79
N ASP A 444 -15.52 -0.30 13.62
CA ASP A 444 -16.75 -1.05 13.37
C ASP A 444 -18.03 -0.22 13.60
N ASP A 445 -17.92 1.11 13.42
CA ASP A 445 -19.06 2.01 13.55
C ASP A 445 -20.03 1.80 12.38
N ASN A 446 -21.30 1.51 12.67
CA ASN A 446 -22.29 1.22 11.64
C ASN A 446 -23.65 1.92 11.85
N GLN A 447 -23.77 2.79 12.85
CA GLN A 447 -25.05 3.46 13.14
C GLN A 447 -24.88 4.86 13.75
N VAL A 448 -25.86 5.71 13.47
CA VAL A 448 -25.97 7.06 14.04
C VAL A 448 -27.36 7.22 14.63
N ILE A 449 -27.48 7.86 15.81
CA ILE A 449 -28.74 8.21 16.46
C ILE A 449 -29.32 9.44 15.76
N LEU A 450 -30.53 9.32 15.22
CA LEU A 450 -31.27 10.44 14.63
C LEU A 450 -32.10 11.18 15.70
N PRO A 451 -32.17 12.52 15.62
CA PRO A 451 -33.19 13.26 16.33
C PRO A 451 -34.57 13.02 15.70
N GLN A 452 -35.62 13.58 16.30
CA GLN A 452 -36.91 13.66 15.63
C GLN A 452 -36.77 14.58 14.39
N LEU A 453 -37.10 14.04 13.22
CA LEU A 453 -37.06 14.72 11.92
C LEU A 453 -38.39 14.64 11.20
N PRO A 454 -38.84 15.71 10.48
CA PRO A 454 -40.05 15.68 9.69
C PRO A 454 -39.92 14.78 8.47
N GLU A 455 -41.04 14.34 7.94
CA GLU A 455 -41.12 13.69 6.64
C GLU A 455 -40.59 14.62 5.53
N GLY A 456 -39.84 14.05 4.59
CA GLY A 456 -39.20 14.80 3.50
C GLY A 456 -37.82 15.38 3.83
N THR A 457 -37.32 15.20 5.04
CA THR A 457 -35.93 15.61 5.40
C THR A 457 -34.94 14.95 4.44
N GLN A 458 -34.05 15.73 3.85
CA GLN A 458 -32.98 15.22 2.97
C GLN A 458 -31.91 14.53 3.80
N LEU A 459 -31.67 13.26 3.55
CA LEU A 459 -30.54 12.49 4.09
C LEU A 459 -29.42 12.46 3.06
N ASP A 460 -28.24 12.89 3.47
CA ASP A 460 -27.01 12.78 2.73
C ASP A 460 -26.01 11.89 3.47
N ILE A 461 -25.49 10.85 2.80
CA ILE A 461 -24.44 9.99 3.30
C ILE A 461 -23.25 10.13 2.36
N TRP A 462 -22.23 10.84 2.81
CA TRP A 462 -20.97 11.01 2.10
C TRP A 462 -20.00 9.93 2.55
N VAL A 463 -19.56 9.04 1.66
CA VAL A 463 -18.61 7.99 1.98
C VAL A 463 -17.30 8.25 1.26
N GLU A 464 -16.21 8.37 2.00
CA GLU A 464 -14.85 8.39 1.47
C GLU A 464 -14.32 6.95 1.37
N ALA A 465 -13.89 6.56 0.18
CA ALA A 465 -13.13 5.35 -0.02
C ALA A 465 -11.67 5.59 0.36
N MET A 466 -11.20 4.90 1.38
CA MET A 466 -9.77 4.81 1.71
C MET A 466 -9.10 3.68 0.92
N GLY A 467 -7.96 3.18 1.36
CA GLY A 467 -7.28 2.07 0.68
C GLY A 467 -8.10 0.78 0.70
N ARG A 468 -8.12 0.03 -0.41
CA ARG A 468 -8.61 -1.35 -0.39
C ARG A 468 -7.63 -2.24 0.34
N VAL A 469 -8.17 -3.27 1.00
CA VAL A 469 -7.35 -4.26 1.68
C VAL A 469 -6.34 -4.87 0.71
N ASN A 470 -5.06 -4.90 1.14
CA ASN A 470 -3.95 -5.38 0.32
C ASN A 470 -3.40 -6.74 0.75
N PHE A 471 -3.88 -7.30 1.88
CA PHE A 471 -3.35 -8.57 2.42
C PHE A 471 -4.45 -9.43 3.04
N GLY A 472 -4.31 -10.76 2.94
CA GLY A 472 -5.23 -11.73 3.49
C GLY A 472 -6.43 -12.05 2.60
N SER A 473 -7.40 -12.80 3.14
CA SER A 473 -8.54 -13.32 2.39
C SER A 473 -9.57 -12.24 1.98
N THR A 474 -9.52 -11.06 2.60
CA THR A 474 -10.50 -9.97 2.41
C THR A 474 -10.09 -8.94 1.37
N VAL A 475 -9.19 -9.29 0.43
CA VAL A 475 -8.77 -8.42 -0.68
C VAL A 475 -9.90 -8.07 -1.67
N HIS A 476 -11.06 -8.73 -1.57
CA HIS A 476 -12.29 -8.40 -2.33
C HIS A 476 -13.02 -7.20 -1.73
N ASP A 477 -12.32 -6.12 -1.48
CA ASP A 477 -12.79 -4.97 -0.70
C ASP A 477 -13.47 -3.92 -1.58
N ARG A 478 -14.78 -4.06 -1.78
CA ARG A 478 -15.62 -3.06 -2.48
C ARG A 478 -15.81 -1.82 -1.64
N LYS A 479 -15.96 -0.66 -2.28
CA LYS A 479 -16.07 0.65 -1.64
C LYS A 479 -17.47 1.26 -1.71
N GLY A 480 -17.73 2.25 -0.85
CA GLY A 480 -19.06 2.84 -0.69
C GLY A 480 -19.92 2.07 0.31
N ILE A 481 -21.23 2.05 0.13
CA ILE A 481 -22.14 1.24 0.95
C ILE A 481 -22.39 -0.07 0.20
N THR A 482 -21.94 -1.19 0.77
CA THR A 482 -21.92 -2.47 0.07
C THR A 482 -23.17 -3.33 0.34
N GLU A 483 -23.94 -3.02 1.39
CA GLU A 483 -25.17 -3.77 1.72
C GLU A 483 -26.41 -2.87 1.77
N LYS A 484 -26.79 -2.35 2.93
CA LYS A 484 -28.08 -1.64 3.08
C LYS A 484 -28.03 -0.48 4.07
N VAL A 485 -29.04 0.39 3.98
CA VAL A 485 -29.30 1.48 4.91
C VAL A 485 -30.70 1.33 5.47
N GLU A 486 -30.83 1.31 6.78
CA GLU A 486 -32.07 1.07 7.50
C GLU A 486 -32.31 2.10 8.60
N LEU A 487 -33.56 2.43 8.82
CA LEU A 487 -34.03 3.08 10.04
C LEU A 487 -34.47 2.01 11.03
N ILE A 488 -33.92 1.97 12.21
CA ILE A 488 -34.36 1.11 13.31
C ILE A 488 -35.11 1.99 14.29
N LYS A 489 -36.43 1.85 14.34
CA LYS A 489 -37.28 2.61 15.23
C LYS A 489 -37.12 2.19 16.69
N PRO A 490 -37.53 3.02 17.67
CA PRO A 490 -37.42 2.68 19.09
C PRO A 490 -38.15 1.35 19.46
N ASP A 491 -39.20 0.97 18.71
CA ASP A 491 -39.93 -0.31 18.86
C ASP A 491 -39.18 -1.50 18.17
N LYS A 492 -37.95 -1.28 17.67
CA LYS A 492 -37.10 -2.22 16.92
C LYS A 492 -37.59 -2.58 15.50
N GLN A 493 -38.63 -1.92 15.00
CA GLN A 493 -39.02 -2.09 13.60
C GLN A 493 -37.95 -1.52 12.67
N ALA A 494 -37.48 -2.33 11.70
CA ALA A 494 -36.53 -1.91 10.68
C ALA A 494 -37.22 -1.49 9.38
N VAL A 495 -36.81 -0.36 8.81
CA VAL A 495 -37.34 0.16 7.53
C VAL A 495 -36.13 0.43 6.62
N THR A 496 -35.99 -0.36 5.56
CA THR A 496 -34.92 -0.15 4.56
C THR A 496 -35.21 1.09 3.73
N LEU A 497 -34.22 2.00 3.66
CA LEU A 497 -34.30 3.21 2.84
C LEU A 497 -34.04 2.88 1.36
N LYS A 498 -34.78 3.56 0.49
CA LYS A 498 -34.78 3.35 -0.97
C LYS A 498 -34.78 4.68 -1.72
N ASN A 499 -34.74 4.60 -3.07
CA ASN A 499 -34.84 5.74 -3.99
C ASN A 499 -33.70 6.75 -3.85
N TRP A 500 -32.49 6.27 -4.04
CA TRP A 500 -31.25 7.03 -3.88
C TRP A 500 -30.85 7.78 -5.15
N LYS A 501 -30.44 9.03 -4.99
CA LYS A 501 -29.62 9.77 -5.95
C LYS A 501 -28.17 9.56 -5.56
N VAL A 502 -27.40 8.93 -6.43
CA VAL A 502 -25.99 8.56 -6.17
C VAL A 502 -25.07 9.39 -7.02
N TYR A 503 -24.13 10.09 -6.37
CA TYR A 503 -23.15 10.98 -7.01
C TYR A 503 -21.76 10.37 -6.89
N SER A 504 -21.15 10.04 -8.01
CA SER A 504 -19.74 9.62 -8.06
C SER A 504 -18.82 10.84 -8.02
N ILE A 505 -18.07 11.01 -6.95
CA ILE A 505 -17.20 12.16 -6.74
C ILE A 505 -15.75 11.74 -6.97
N PRO A 506 -15.17 12.02 -8.15
CA PRO A 506 -13.75 11.74 -8.36
C PRO A 506 -12.91 12.72 -7.53
N VAL A 507 -12.16 12.18 -6.59
CA VAL A 507 -11.21 12.97 -5.78
C VAL A 507 -9.88 13.02 -6.53
N ASP A 508 -9.87 13.77 -7.64
CA ASP A 508 -8.70 14.00 -8.47
C ASP A 508 -8.48 15.50 -8.74
N TYR A 509 -7.29 15.83 -9.22
CA TYR A 509 -6.95 17.22 -9.53
C TYR A 509 -7.87 17.84 -10.58
N LYS A 510 -8.27 17.08 -11.62
CA LYS A 510 -9.10 17.62 -12.71
C LYS A 510 -10.47 18.05 -12.21
N PHE A 511 -11.05 17.28 -11.30
CA PHE A 511 -12.31 17.62 -10.65
C PHE A 511 -12.15 18.81 -9.71
N ALA A 512 -11.12 18.79 -8.84
CA ALA A 512 -10.84 19.86 -7.90
C ALA A 512 -10.54 21.20 -8.61
N ALA A 513 -9.71 21.20 -9.67
CA ALA A 513 -9.32 22.42 -10.39
C ALA A 513 -10.47 23.10 -11.14
N ARG A 514 -11.53 22.34 -11.52
CA ARG A 514 -12.71 22.88 -12.24
C ARG A 514 -13.75 23.52 -11.34
N LYS A 515 -13.65 23.35 -10.01
CA LYS A 515 -14.56 23.98 -9.06
C LYS A 515 -14.53 25.50 -9.19
N LYS A 516 -15.66 26.14 -9.02
CA LYS A 516 -15.76 27.61 -8.92
C LYS A 516 -15.47 27.98 -7.47
N TYR A 517 -14.29 28.50 -7.24
CA TYR A 517 -13.84 28.97 -5.92
C TYR A 517 -14.34 30.38 -5.70
N SER A 518 -14.91 30.64 -4.52
CA SER A 518 -15.23 31.99 -4.07
C SER A 518 -14.19 32.45 -3.04
N SER A 519 -13.86 33.72 -3.06
CA SER A 519 -13.09 34.38 -2.03
C SER A 519 -13.96 34.41 -0.76
N ASN A 520 -13.63 33.59 0.22
CA ASN A 520 -14.35 33.59 1.49
C ASN A 520 -13.38 33.39 2.66
N SER A 521 -13.34 34.34 3.54
CA SER A 521 -12.45 34.39 4.70
C SER A 521 -12.86 33.49 5.86
N ARG A 522 -14.01 32.80 5.79
CA ARG A 522 -14.52 31.93 6.87
C ARG A 522 -15.50 30.89 6.33
N LEU A 523 -15.01 29.93 5.56
CA LEU A 523 -15.77 28.68 5.38
C LEU A 523 -15.51 27.80 6.59
N GLU A 524 -16.50 27.65 7.43
CA GLU A 524 -16.56 26.57 8.42
C GLU A 524 -17.12 25.34 7.73
N GLY A 525 -16.39 24.21 7.80
CA GLY A 525 -16.88 22.93 7.30
C GLY A 525 -16.14 22.36 6.08
N PRO A 526 -16.66 21.26 5.53
CA PRO A 526 -16.01 20.52 4.45
C PRO A 526 -16.04 21.28 3.13
N ALA A 527 -14.87 21.44 2.50
CA ALA A 527 -14.71 22.15 1.24
C ALA A 527 -13.41 21.79 0.51
N TYR A 528 -13.33 22.24 -0.75
CA TYR A 528 -12.08 22.39 -1.47
C TYR A 528 -11.53 23.78 -1.20
N TYR A 529 -10.27 23.87 -0.78
CA TYR A 529 -9.55 25.13 -0.50
C TYR A 529 -8.44 25.30 -1.52
N LYS A 530 -8.18 26.54 -1.94
CA LYS A 530 -7.23 26.83 -2.99
C LYS A 530 -6.42 28.10 -2.70
N ALA A 531 -5.13 28.04 -3.01
CA ALA A 531 -4.26 29.21 -3.05
C ALA A 531 -3.21 29.10 -4.14
N THR A 532 -2.53 30.24 -4.38
CA THR A 532 -1.29 30.28 -5.16
C THR A 532 -0.20 30.95 -4.35
N PHE A 533 1.04 30.48 -4.51
CA PHE A 533 2.21 31.04 -3.84
C PHE A 533 3.39 31.12 -4.80
N ASN A 534 4.35 32.01 -4.50
CA ASN A 534 5.51 32.23 -5.34
C ASN A 534 6.80 31.76 -4.68
N LEU A 535 7.65 31.10 -5.45
CA LEU A 535 8.96 30.62 -5.01
C LEU A 535 10.08 31.25 -5.82
N THR A 536 11.16 31.64 -5.15
CA THR A 536 12.42 32.10 -5.80
C THR A 536 13.36 30.95 -6.12
N LYS A 537 13.25 29.84 -5.41
CA LYS A 537 13.99 28.58 -5.59
C LYS A 537 13.10 27.40 -5.34
N THR A 538 13.43 26.25 -5.93
CA THR A 538 12.75 24.97 -5.73
C THR A 538 13.62 24.04 -4.91
N GLY A 539 13.01 23.10 -4.23
CA GLY A 539 13.63 22.05 -3.42
C GLY A 539 12.56 21.23 -2.72
N ASP A 540 12.97 20.12 -2.14
CA ASP A 540 12.07 19.26 -1.37
C ASP A 540 11.53 19.98 -0.14
N THR A 541 10.32 19.67 0.24
CA THR A 541 9.70 20.21 1.45
C THR A 541 8.60 19.28 1.95
N PHE A 542 8.12 19.51 3.17
CA PHE A 542 7.07 18.71 3.78
C PHE A 542 5.90 19.65 4.14
N ILE A 543 4.77 19.48 3.46
CA ILE A 543 3.58 20.31 3.67
C ILE A 543 2.94 19.96 5.00
N ASP A 544 2.92 20.91 5.91
CA ASP A 544 2.30 20.80 7.23
C ASP A 544 0.77 20.82 7.10
N MET A 545 0.15 19.70 7.49
CA MET A 545 -1.29 19.49 7.50
C MET A 545 -1.87 19.50 8.92
N SER A 546 -1.11 19.94 9.91
CA SER A 546 -1.48 19.83 11.35
C SER A 546 -2.70 20.65 11.76
N THR A 547 -3.12 21.64 10.97
CA THR A 547 -4.34 22.44 11.19
C THR A 547 -5.55 21.93 10.38
N TRP A 548 -5.34 20.91 9.55
CA TRP A 548 -6.34 20.33 8.65
C TRP A 548 -6.95 19.08 9.25
N GLY A 549 -8.19 18.75 8.87
CA GLY A 549 -8.94 17.63 9.39
C GLY A 549 -8.64 16.31 8.68
N LYS A 550 -9.24 16.08 7.51
CA LYS A 550 -9.11 14.83 6.75
C LYS A 550 -9.35 15.08 5.26
N GLY A 551 -8.44 14.58 4.42
CA GLY A 551 -8.66 14.76 2.98
C GLY A 551 -7.46 14.45 2.10
N MET A 552 -7.29 15.27 1.04
CA MET A 552 -6.29 15.09 -0.03
C MET A 552 -5.67 16.43 -0.43
N VAL A 553 -4.40 16.40 -0.80
CA VAL A 553 -3.64 17.60 -1.24
C VAL A 553 -3.11 17.42 -2.66
N TRP A 554 -3.18 18.48 -3.46
CA TRP A 554 -2.56 18.59 -4.78
C TRP A 554 -1.70 19.84 -4.88
N VAL A 555 -0.50 19.72 -5.44
CA VAL A 555 0.37 20.84 -5.78
C VAL A 555 0.73 20.76 -7.27
N ASN A 556 0.47 21.84 -8.03
CA ASN A 556 0.72 21.91 -9.47
C ASN A 556 0.16 20.73 -10.27
N GLY A 557 -0.94 20.13 -9.83
CA GLY A 557 -1.57 18.97 -10.46
C GLY A 557 -1.12 17.61 -9.95
N HIS A 558 -0.08 17.53 -9.12
CA HIS A 558 0.40 16.31 -8.51
C HIS A 558 -0.31 16.04 -7.19
N ALA A 559 -0.87 14.86 -7.02
CA ALA A 559 -1.48 14.45 -5.76
C ALA A 559 -0.40 14.03 -4.76
N LEU A 560 -0.30 14.73 -3.63
CA LEU A 560 0.68 14.39 -2.59
C LEU A 560 0.25 13.16 -1.78
N GLY A 561 -1.04 13.03 -1.50
CA GLY A 561 -1.58 11.94 -0.71
C GLY A 561 -2.71 12.37 0.20
N ARG A 562 -3.19 11.42 0.99
CA ARG A 562 -4.17 11.65 2.04
C ARG A 562 -3.50 12.24 3.28
N PHE A 563 -4.24 13.06 3.99
CA PHE A 563 -3.91 13.50 5.34
C PHE A 563 -5.09 13.21 6.29
N TRP A 564 -4.78 13.04 7.54
CA TRP A 564 -5.78 12.89 8.60
C TRP A 564 -5.22 13.41 9.92
N GLU A 565 -5.96 14.31 10.59
CA GLU A 565 -5.55 14.95 11.84
C GLU A 565 -5.13 13.98 12.95
N ILE A 566 -5.67 12.75 12.92
CA ILE A 566 -5.40 11.74 13.95
C ILE A 566 -3.94 11.29 13.99
N GLY A 567 -3.20 11.43 12.88
CA GLY A 567 -1.81 11.02 12.78
C GLY A 567 -1.60 9.51 12.58
N PRO A 568 -0.36 9.02 12.68
CA PRO A 568 0.83 9.71 13.23
C PRO A 568 1.47 10.70 12.24
N GLN A 569 1.24 10.55 10.93
CA GLN A 569 1.74 11.45 9.90
C GLN A 569 1.01 12.79 9.93
N GLN A 570 1.75 13.90 10.11
CA GLN A 570 1.21 15.27 10.09
C GLN A 570 1.67 16.08 8.88
N THR A 571 2.67 15.61 8.14
CA THR A 571 3.22 16.30 6.97
C THR A 571 3.14 15.42 5.73
N LEU A 572 3.02 16.04 4.54
CA LEU A 572 3.07 15.35 3.25
C LEU A 572 4.32 15.76 2.49
N PHE A 573 5.08 14.79 1.99
CA PHE A 573 6.27 15.04 1.18
C PHE A 573 5.90 15.71 -0.14
N LEU A 574 6.54 16.82 -0.44
CA LEU A 574 6.43 17.54 -1.71
C LEU A 574 7.79 17.58 -2.39
N PRO A 575 8.00 16.75 -3.43
CA PRO A 575 9.23 16.73 -4.20
C PRO A 575 9.50 18.06 -4.89
N GLY A 576 10.74 18.55 -4.81
CA GLY A 576 11.14 19.81 -5.43
C GLY A 576 11.00 19.83 -6.95
N CYS A 577 11.04 18.66 -7.60
CA CYS A 577 10.82 18.53 -9.05
C CYS A 577 9.37 18.83 -9.49
N TRP A 578 8.39 18.84 -8.57
CA TRP A 578 7.01 19.25 -8.84
C TRP A 578 6.76 20.75 -8.60
N LEU A 579 7.72 21.44 -8.03
CA LEU A 579 7.67 22.90 -7.81
C LEU A 579 8.28 23.68 -8.96
N LYS A 580 7.88 24.95 -9.09
CA LYS A 580 8.36 25.88 -10.12
C LYS A 580 8.88 27.15 -9.46
N LYS A 581 9.93 27.73 -10.03
CA LYS A 581 10.26 29.15 -9.74
C LYS A 581 9.10 30.01 -10.22
N GLY A 582 8.67 31.00 -9.42
CA GLY A 582 7.48 31.79 -9.66
C GLY A 582 6.24 31.13 -9.09
N LYS A 583 5.13 31.23 -9.80
CA LYS A 583 3.79 30.87 -9.33
C LYS A 583 3.59 29.35 -9.24
N ASN A 584 3.16 28.87 -8.07
CA ASN A 584 2.70 27.52 -7.78
C ASN A 584 1.25 27.55 -7.30
N GLU A 585 0.53 26.45 -7.48
CA GLU A 585 -0.85 26.26 -7.04
C GLU A 585 -0.93 25.15 -6.02
N ILE A 586 -1.72 25.34 -4.97
CA ILE A 586 -2.10 24.27 -4.03
C ILE A 586 -3.62 24.19 -3.92
N ILE A 587 -4.14 22.97 -3.92
CA ILE A 587 -5.54 22.67 -3.62
C ILE A 587 -5.57 21.62 -2.50
N VAL A 588 -6.43 21.85 -1.51
CA VAL A 588 -6.68 20.94 -0.40
C VAL A 588 -8.17 20.63 -0.38
N LEU A 589 -8.53 19.36 -0.47
CA LEU A 589 -9.85 18.88 -0.06
C LEU A 589 -9.80 18.58 1.41
N ASP A 590 -10.66 19.23 2.22
CA ASP A 590 -10.86 18.86 3.62
C ASP A 590 -12.31 18.45 3.85
N LEU A 591 -12.52 17.23 4.28
CA LEU A 591 -13.83 16.63 4.53
C LEU A 591 -14.40 17.01 5.91
N LYS A 592 -13.60 17.58 6.80
CA LYS A 592 -14.04 17.98 8.16
C LYS A 592 -14.07 19.50 8.34
N GLY A 593 -13.26 20.20 7.56
CA GLY A 593 -12.95 21.60 7.73
C GLY A 593 -11.72 21.83 8.62
N PRO A 594 -10.82 22.72 8.19
CA PRO A 594 -9.60 23.02 8.95
C PRO A 594 -9.90 23.91 10.16
N SER A 595 -9.06 23.81 11.20
CA SER A 595 -9.05 24.82 12.28
C SER A 595 -8.46 26.16 11.80
N GLU A 596 -7.49 26.09 10.89
CA GLU A 596 -6.92 27.23 10.16
C GLU A 596 -6.61 26.77 8.73
N ALA A 597 -7.14 27.46 7.73
CA ALA A 597 -6.90 27.14 6.31
C ALA A 597 -5.52 27.66 5.85
N VAL A 598 -4.47 27.19 6.49
CA VAL A 598 -3.08 27.61 6.26
C VAL A 598 -2.22 26.36 6.01
N VAL A 599 -1.30 26.46 5.04
CA VAL A 599 -0.23 25.48 4.84
C VAL A 599 1.12 26.16 4.92
N LYS A 600 2.14 25.41 5.28
CA LYS A 600 3.55 25.81 5.21
C LYS A 600 4.41 24.61 4.84
N GLY A 601 5.55 24.86 4.23
CA GLY A 601 6.51 23.79 3.90
C GLY A 601 7.61 23.76 4.96
N LEU A 602 7.79 22.59 5.57
CA LEU A 602 8.82 22.34 6.58
C LEU A 602 10.05 21.69 5.94
N LYS A 603 11.22 21.82 6.58
CA LYS A 603 12.46 21.14 6.13
C LYS A 603 12.55 19.68 6.54
N THR A 604 11.79 19.28 7.54
CA THR A 604 11.79 17.92 8.07
C THR A 604 10.36 17.36 8.16
N PRO A 605 10.17 16.06 7.97
CA PRO A 605 8.87 15.44 8.13
C PRO A 605 8.45 15.41 9.61
N VAL A 606 7.13 15.28 9.83
CA VAL A 606 6.52 14.98 11.13
C VAL A 606 5.67 13.73 10.92
N LEU A 607 6.17 12.57 11.36
CA LEU A 607 5.57 11.26 11.12
C LEU A 607 5.15 10.52 12.42
N ASP A 608 5.40 11.11 13.59
CA ASP A 608 5.30 10.47 14.91
C ASP A 608 4.33 11.16 15.89
N ILE A 609 3.48 12.06 15.40
CA ILE A 609 2.50 12.74 16.25
C ILE A 609 1.12 12.11 16.13
N LEU A 610 0.85 11.18 17.01
CA LEU A 610 -0.47 10.57 17.17
C LEU A 610 -1.39 11.47 18.00
N ARG A 611 -2.52 11.90 17.43
CA ARG A 611 -3.54 12.73 18.11
C ARG A 611 -4.80 11.96 18.46
N GLU A 612 -5.06 10.84 17.78
CA GLU A 612 -6.12 9.94 18.21
C GLU A 612 -5.73 9.38 19.57
N LYS A 613 -6.57 9.60 20.59
CA LYS A 613 -6.39 8.89 21.85
C LYS A 613 -6.50 7.41 21.50
N GLU A 614 -5.41 6.67 21.74
CA GLU A 614 -5.50 5.22 21.66
C GLU A 614 -6.75 4.83 22.47
N ARG A 615 -7.81 4.36 21.82
CA ARG A 615 -8.66 3.40 22.50
C ARG A 615 -7.67 2.32 22.89
N LYS A 616 -7.42 2.16 24.19
CA LYS A 616 -6.74 0.97 24.65
C LYS A 616 -7.55 -0.18 24.03
N ASN A 617 -7.11 -0.65 22.85
CA ASN A 617 -7.56 -1.93 22.37
C ASN A 617 -7.21 -2.82 23.55
N ARG A 618 -8.23 -3.34 24.23
CA ARG A 618 -8.01 -4.26 25.32
C ARG A 618 -7.16 -5.37 24.73
N GLN A 619 -5.86 -5.30 24.99
CA GLN A 619 -4.98 -6.38 24.62
C GLN A 619 -5.51 -7.59 25.38
N LYS A 620 -5.42 -8.75 24.78
CA LYS A 620 -5.67 -10.03 25.44
C LYS A 620 -4.90 -9.98 26.78
N GLY A 621 -5.62 -9.75 27.90
CA GLY A 621 -5.01 -9.54 29.21
C GLY A 621 -5.36 -8.23 29.95
N ASP A 622 -5.97 -7.24 29.29
CA ASP A 622 -6.49 -6.06 29.99
C ASP A 622 -7.72 -6.46 30.82
N THR A 623 -7.55 -6.58 32.11
CA THR A 623 -8.68 -6.80 33.03
C THR A 623 -9.40 -5.48 33.30
N LEU A 624 -10.72 -5.47 33.12
CA LEU A 624 -11.57 -4.41 33.66
C LEU A 624 -11.48 -4.51 35.17
N ASP A 625 -11.10 -3.45 35.88
CA ASP A 625 -11.19 -3.43 37.33
C ASP A 625 -12.67 -3.32 37.72
N LEU A 626 -13.26 -4.45 38.06
CA LEU A 626 -14.65 -4.55 38.52
C LEU A 626 -14.72 -4.64 40.04
N SER A 627 -13.62 -4.41 40.76
CA SER A 627 -13.55 -4.59 42.21
C SER A 627 -14.54 -3.73 43.02
N GLN A 628 -15.00 -2.62 42.40
CA GLN A 628 -15.98 -1.71 43.01
C GLN A 628 -17.41 -1.93 42.49
N GLU A 629 -17.59 -2.87 41.55
CA GLU A 629 -18.90 -3.10 40.93
C GLU A 629 -19.62 -4.27 41.58
N THR A 630 -20.93 -4.17 41.71
CA THR A 630 -21.77 -5.25 42.24
C THR A 630 -22.35 -6.04 41.04
N PRO A 631 -21.99 -7.32 40.86
CA PRO A 631 -22.51 -8.11 39.75
C PRO A 631 -24.02 -8.33 39.89
N VAL A 632 -24.75 -8.17 38.78
CA VAL A 632 -26.21 -8.47 38.72
C VAL A 632 -26.50 -9.98 38.81
N TYR A 633 -25.50 -10.78 38.48
CA TYR A 633 -25.54 -12.24 38.61
C TYR A 633 -24.14 -12.82 38.84
N LYS A 634 -24.05 -13.85 39.65
CA LYS A 634 -22.84 -14.66 39.84
C LYS A 634 -23.22 -16.13 39.88
N GLY A 635 -22.63 -16.94 39.01
CA GLY A 635 -22.93 -18.36 38.89
C GLY A 635 -21.90 -19.08 38.03
N ALA A 636 -22.16 -20.36 37.73
CA ALA A 636 -21.33 -21.15 36.84
C ALA A 636 -22.19 -21.73 35.71
N PHE A 637 -21.63 -21.77 34.50
CA PHE A 637 -22.23 -22.51 33.40
C PHE A 637 -22.09 -24.02 33.62
N ALA A 638 -23.07 -24.78 33.17
CA ALA A 638 -22.98 -26.25 33.20
C ALA A 638 -21.90 -26.73 32.21
N PRO A 639 -21.23 -27.85 32.46
CA PRO A 639 -20.15 -28.37 31.59
C PRO A 639 -20.74 -29.13 30.37
N VAL A 640 -21.60 -28.45 29.61
CA VAL A 640 -22.27 -29.00 28.42
C VAL A 640 -22.19 -28.00 27.29
N ALA A 641 -22.08 -28.49 26.07
CA ALA A 641 -22.15 -27.65 24.86
C ALA A 641 -23.58 -27.22 24.58
N GLY A 642 -23.76 -26.02 24.07
CA GLY A 642 -25.03 -25.43 23.66
C GLY A 642 -25.46 -24.22 24.48
N TRP A 643 -26.61 -23.69 24.18
CA TRP A 643 -27.16 -22.52 24.83
C TRP A 643 -27.47 -22.75 26.28
N GLN A 644 -27.10 -21.82 27.13
CA GLN A 644 -27.37 -21.80 28.56
C GLN A 644 -27.99 -20.46 28.94
N GLU A 645 -29.18 -20.50 29.49
CA GLU A 645 -29.91 -19.31 29.91
C GLU A 645 -29.59 -18.92 31.34
N VAL A 646 -29.23 -17.63 31.56
CA VAL A 646 -29.05 -17.05 32.87
C VAL A 646 -30.20 -16.08 33.13
N LYS A 647 -30.97 -16.33 34.20
CA LYS A 647 -32.08 -15.44 34.62
C LYS A 647 -31.61 -14.57 35.79
N PHE A 648 -31.73 -13.24 35.60
CA PHE A 648 -31.44 -12.28 36.65
C PHE A 648 -32.60 -12.26 37.66
N ALA A 649 -32.29 -12.16 38.92
CA ALA A 649 -33.28 -12.07 39.99
C ALA A 649 -34.06 -10.75 39.95
N GLN A 650 -33.47 -9.72 39.40
CA GLN A 650 -34.07 -8.41 39.19
C GLN A 650 -33.71 -7.90 37.81
N SER A 651 -34.57 -7.12 37.16
CA SER A 651 -34.25 -6.48 35.91
C SER A 651 -33.15 -5.46 36.10
N ALA A 652 -32.10 -5.56 35.29
CA ALA A 652 -31.01 -4.59 35.24
C ALA A 652 -31.13 -3.72 34.00
N GLN A 653 -30.86 -2.43 34.13
CA GLN A 653 -30.74 -1.51 33.01
C GLN A 653 -29.31 -0.96 32.98
N GLY A 654 -28.68 -1.03 31.84
CA GLY A 654 -27.31 -0.51 31.63
C GLY A 654 -27.04 -0.25 30.17
N GLN A 655 -26.10 0.64 29.91
CA GLN A 655 -25.65 0.95 28.56
C GLN A 655 -24.66 -0.10 28.02
N TYR A 656 -24.05 -0.86 28.93
CA TYR A 656 -23.09 -1.91 28.60
C TYR A 656 -23.36 -3.13 29.48
N PHE A 657 -23.09 -4.30 28.93
CA PHE A 657 -23.10 -5.58 29.63
C PHE A 657 -21.68 -6.11 29.71
N CYS A 658 -21.24 -6.56 30.86
CA CYS A 658 -19.92 -7.14 31.08
C CYS A 658 -20.07 -8.57 31.63
N LEU A 659 -19.46 -9.55 30.97
CA LEU A 659 -19.32 -10.92 31.45
C LEU A 659 -17.87 -11.11 31.90
N GLU A 660 -17.67 -11.40 33.20
CA GLU A 660 -16.37 -11.73 33.74
C GLU A 660 -16.26 -13.25 33.96
N ALA A 661 -15.32 -13.90 33.29
CA ALA A 661 -15.00 -15.29 33.49
C ALA A 661 -13.91 -15.43 34.61
N LEU A 662 -14.32 -15.93 35.78
CA LEU A 662 -13.42 -16.08 36.94
C LEU A 662 -12.59 -17.36 36.90
N SER A 663 -13.08 -18.39 36.23
CA SER A 663 -12.42 -19.69 36.05
C SER A 663 -12.98 -20.44 34.85
N ALA A 664 -12.17 -21.30 34.25
CA ALA A 664 -12.63 -22.25 33.23
C ALA A 664 -12.80 -23.65 33.87
N GLN A 665 -13.78 -24.40 33.39
CA GLN A 665 -14.12 -25.72 33.95
C GLN A 665 -13.03 -26.79 33.68
N ASP A 666 -12.22 -26.59 32.65
CA ASP A 666 -11.09 -27.45 32.28
C ASP A 666 -9.78 -27.02 32.94
N GLY A 667 -9.82 -26.05 33.85
CA GLY A 667 -8.66 -25.54 34.58
C GLY A 667 -7.71 -24.68 33.75
N LYS A 668 -8.09 -24.33 32.51
CA LYS A 668 -7.31 -23.42 31.68
C LYS A 668 -7.50 -21.96 32.10
N THR A 669 -6.57 -21.12 31.69
CA THR A 669 -6.62 -19.68 31.94
C THR A 669 -7.45 -18.93 30.90
N GLU A 670 -8.02 -19.62 29.92
CA GLU A 670 -8.82 -19.05 28.81
C GLU A 670 -10.19 -19.72 28.79
N ALA A 671 -11.21 -18.91 28.57
CA ALA A 671 -12.59 -19.35 28.28
C ALA A 671 -13.05 -18.74 26.97
N THR A 672 -13.80 -19.53 26.18
CA THR A 672 -14.35 -19.06 24.89
C THR A 672 -15.86 -18.97 25.01
N LEU A 673 -16.43 -17.83 24.60
CA LEU A 673 -17.86 -17.61 24.43
C LEU A 673 -18.14 -17.49 22.94
N ALA A 674 -19.06 -18.32 22.41
CA ALA A 674 -19.37 -18.28 20.98
C ALA A 674 -20.33 -17.14 20.65
N GLU A 675 -21.33 -16.91 21.50
CA GLU A 675 -22.37 -15.91 21.30
C GLU A 675 -23.01 -15.48 22.61
N LEU A 676 -23.46 -14.24 22.71
CA LEU A 676 -24.19 -13.69 23.85
C LEU A 676 -25.42 -12.95 23.32
N GLU A 677 -26.64 -13.40 23.70
CA GLU A 677 -27.91 -12.74 23.36
C GLU A 677 -28.53 -12.00 24.57
#